data_988fdadc4ffb271ffb1b6eb6c042850a
#
_entry.id   988fdadc4ffb271ffb1b6eb6c042850a
#
_cell.length_a   1.000
_cell.length_b   1.000
_cell.length_c   1.000
_cell.angle_alpha   90.00
_cell.angle_beta   90.00
_cell.angle_gamma   90.00
#
_symmetry.space_group_name_H-M   'P 1'
#
loop_
_entity.id
_entity.type
_entity.pdbx_description
1 polymer ?
#
loop_
_entity_poly.entity_id
_entity_poly.type
_entity_poly.pdbx_seq_one_letter_code
_entity_poly.pdbx_strand_id
1 'polypeptide(L)'
;MKTKKKNPFLSVLKVFLIVLLVLVAVVAIWCTFSAFNKKDVISLLPNDYSVYIKTESLWDALNPIVDLQVADVILSAPELSKARGALISFRQSPLRNNKYIDFAASRPVDVGIYMNENVPSILGIIDMGVFSAASRLAKVVLPMFKVKGLSLVKTESDYYFEYATPEGEPVAFIKPYYNTVVFSTNKDLLLKSCAGNNEANYTEEEIELLTKKIDDPIKIIADARSLAESFTENEPTLSKMTNLLSQETKALISLDIKDSEIYAKADIPLEANLLNVDTSLQGVNALLNQSSSMPQLLGHLSNIVQYYTIINAGTLEQITQAVFPIIPEDVDINSLWKTGNSLSKTFFSLTLEELLFSWTGKECAAVGIEGLNAPVFVLQIKDEAKRREVFDNVLSSIIFHDDTSLILNGLRLPKIYFPSFIQNILKAFKINLPNPYYLVHNGFVYFSESPEVLSSIYTSSVNESRISSNPNWQVVSEKQGLESSLSLFYDLERSEPFFVRGDNVISKVLELYTIGRCDISVKNSVLTLQLSVASRPSGQIRKISGFPISLEGKANQLQLEKTEKPAHIFWVENNKTIKSMNINSTEILELEMPSDVYIVAADTENKEAGVLWAVTNEGGVYSLSSNLSILDGFPILLDSKPSTQPTVRKNSLIIPLENKKICVLNEDKSKGYLEIPELNGSILASPTILNDKIAFYDKGFLGKVHVIGSESKNEYNVLGIAFGSPALMEKDGETYTAFITQAGGLSIWCDKEGKVGFPLEKRIWGIYFLNVISNGNYFYALTSDGMFHRISLDGGIISVRIPNATAKEASLTAVNSNIYIGIDGNVIYGFNENLELLQGFPITGTGVPVFADANGDGNLDCFALTIDNKLNAWNLR
;
A
#
# COMPACT_ATOMS: atom_id res chain seq x y z
N MET A 1 85.64 -18.89 36.54
CA MET A 1 84.91 -18.58 35.36
C MET A 1 83.96 -19.68 34.94
N LYS A 2 82.67 -19.57 35.20
CA LYS A 2 81.66 -20.54 34.75
C LYS A 2 81.20 -20.12 33.36
N THR A 3 81.61 -20.87 32.38
CA THR A 3 81.08 -20.76 30.99
C THR A 3 79.65 -21.13 30.95
N LYS A 4 78.75 -20.15 30.77
CA LYS A 4 77.32 -20.40 30.52
C LYS A 4 77.17 -21.17 29.20
N LYS A 5 76.83 -22.44 29.25
CA LYS A 5 76.37 -23.24 28.10
C LYS A 5 75.18 -22.52 27.42
N LYS A 6 75.41 -21.97 26.26
CA LYS A 6 74.32 -21.41 25.41
C LYS A 6 73.38 -22.55 25.06
N ASN A 7 72.13 -22.44 25.49
CA ASN A 7 71.09 -23.43 25.22
C ASN A 7 70.81 -23.43 23.70
N PRO A 8 71.11 -24.54 22.97
CA PRO A 8 70.97 -24.56 21.49
C PRO A 8 69.52 -24.30 21.03
N PHE A 9 68.57 -24.65 21.86
CA PHE A 9 67.14 -24.37 21.58
C PHE A 9 66.83 -22.86 21.49
N LEU A 10 67.40 -22.05 22.36
CA LEU A 10 67.24 -20.60 22.37
C LEU A 10 67.90 -19.95 21.15
N SER A 11 68.97 -20.52 20.59
CA SER A 11 69.60 -20.05 19.37
C SER A 11 68.75 -20.38 18.15
N VAL A 12 68.18 -21.57 18.08
CA VAL A 12 67.26 -21.98 17.01
C VAL A 12 65.98 -21.15 17.04
N LEU A 13 65.40 -20.95 18.23
CA LEU A 13 64.20 -20.06 18.39
C LEU A 13 64.46 -18.60 17.99
N LYS A 14 65.65 -18.05 18.29
CA LYS A 14 66.03 -16.71 17.81
C LYS A 14 66.16 -16.63 16.30
N VAL A 15 66.74 -17.63 15.65
CA VAL A 15 66.86 -17.69 14.19
C VAL A 15 65.48 -17.82 13.58
N PHE A 16 64.63 -18.67 14.13
CA PHE A 16 63.22 -18.83 13.70
C PHE A 16 62.43 -17.51 13.82
N LEU A 17 62.55 -16.81 14.96
CA LEU A 17 61.92 -15.50 15.16
C LEU A 17 62.41 -14.42 14.18
N ILE A 18 63.72 -14.43 13.89
CA ILE A 18 64.30 -13.47 12.91
C ILE A 18 63.75 -13.79 11.50
N VAL A 19 63.73 -15.05 11.13
CA VAL A 19 63.19 -15.51 9.84
C VAL A 19 61.68 -15.13 9.72
N LEU A 20 60.92 -15.38 10.78
CA LEU A 20 59.49 -15.02 10.84
C LEU A 20 59.31 -13.47 10.73
N LEU A 21 60.15 -12.71 11.42
CA LEU A 21 60.08 -11.23 11.38
C LEU A 21 60.45 -10.71 10.00
N VAL A 22 61.47 -11.27 9.33
CA VAL A 22 61.85 -10.95 7.94
C VAL A 22 60.68 -11.31 6.99
N LEU A 23 60.05 -12.47 7.16
CA LEU A 23 58.94 -12.89 6.35
C LEU A 23 57.72 -11.94 6.52
N VAL A 24 57.39 -11.56 7.76
CA VAL A 24 56.36 -10.55 8.06
C VAL A 24 56.71 -9.20 7.43
N ALA A 25 57.97 -8.76 7.51
CA ALA A 25 58.41 -7.51 6.88
C ALA A 25 58.30 -7.57 5.35
N VAL A 26 58.68 -8.68 4.72
CA VAL A 26 58.52 -8.91 3.26
C VAL A 26 57.04 -8.90 2.86
N VAL A 27 56.19 -9.54 3.63
CA VAL A 27 54.75 -9.55 3.40
C VAL A 27 54.18 -8.13 3.57
N ALA A 28 54.58 -7.40 4.61
CA ALA A 28 54.15 -6.02 4.84
C ALA A 28 54.60 -5.08 3.69
N ILE A 29 55.83 -5.19 3.22
CA ILE A 29 56.35 -4.43 2.06
C ILE A 29 55.55 -4.79 0.80
N TRP A 30 55.27 -6.08 0.58
CA TRP A 30 54.47 -6.56 -0.54
C TRP A 30 53.01 -6.00 -0.48
N CYS A 31 52.38 -6.06 0.68
CA CYS A 31 51.04 -5.49 0.88
C CYS A 31 51.04 -3.97 0.63
N THR A 32 52.04 -3.26 1.19
CA THR A 32 52.19 -1.81 0.99
C THR A 32 52.39 -1.47 -0.48
N PHE A 33 53.34 -2.15 -1.16
CA PHE A 33 53.55 -1.96 -2.60
C PHE A 33 52.29 -2.25 -3.42
N SER A 34 51.59 -3.33 -3.09
CA SER A 34 50.35 -3.69 -3.76
C SER A 34 49.23 -2.68 -3.53
N ALA A 35 49.17 -2.06 -2.36
CA ALA A 35 48.19 -1.04 -2.04
C ALA A 35 48.49 0.32 -2.73
N PHE A 36 49.76 0.65 -2.97
CA PHE A 36 50.14 1.88 -3.68
C PHE A 36 50.16 1.75 -5.19
N ASN A 37 50.37 0.56 -5.75
CA ASN A 37 50.34 0.33 -7.19
C ASN A 37 48.91 0.10 -7.70
N LYS A 38 48.17 1.19 -7.81
CA LYS A 38 46.74 1.22 -8.18
C LYS A 38 46.58 1.56 -9.66
N LYS A 39 45.52 1.01 -10.23
CA LYS A 39 44.90 1.47 -11.47
C LYS A 39 43.57 2.13 -11.15
N ASP A 40 43.27 3.23 -11.80
CA ASP A 40 41.98 3.88 -11.69
C ASP A 40 40.91 3.04 -12.40
N VAL A 41 39.71 2.95 -11.83
CA VAL A 41 38.59 2.22 -12.39
C VAL A 41 38.23 2.73 -13.78
N ILE A 42 38.30 4.07 -14.00
CA ILE A 42 38.01 4.69 -15.30
C ILE A 42 38.93 4.15 -16.39
N SER A 43 40.20 3.89 -16.06
CA SER A 43 41.15 3.30 -17.02
C SER A 43 40.80 1.86 -17.42
N LEU A 44 40.01 1.15 -16.64
CA LEU A 44 39.57 -0.22 -16.85
C LEU A 44 38.17 -0.33 -17.45
N LEU A 45 37.42 0.74 -17.46
CA LEU A 45 36.04 0.78 -17.94
C LEU A 45 36.03 1.27 -19.40
N PRO A 46 35.68 0.45 -20.41
CA PRO A 46 35.43 0.93 -21.77
C PRO A 46 34.26 1.93 -21.79
N ASN A 47 34.35 3.00 -22.61
CA ASN A 47 33.37 4.10 -22.61
C ASN A 47 32.05 3.80 -23.35
N ASP A 48 31.98 2.69 -24.05
CA ASP A 48 30.84 2.23 -24.87
C ASP A 48 29.75 1.49 -24.04
N TYR A 49 29.69 1.72 -22.74
CA TYR A 49 28.63 1.16 -21.88
C TYR A 49 27.28 1.86 -22.11
N SER A 50 26.21 1.07 -22.10
CA SER A 50 24.83 1.58 -22.09
C SER A 50 24.41 2.01 -20.68
N VAL A 51 24.85 1.25 -19.67
CA VAL A 51 24.59 1.53 -18.26
C VAL A 51 25.85 1.29 -17.45
N TYR A 52 26.19 2.23 -16.58
CA TYR A 52 27.22 2.07 -15.58
C TYR A 52 26.62 2.19 -14.18
N ILE A 53 27.00 1.27 -13.30
CA ILE A 53 26.50 1.21 -11.92
C ILE A 53 27.71 1.22 -10.98
N LYS A 54 27.67 2.06 -9.96
CA LYS A 54 28.66 2.09 -8.89
C LYS A 54 27.98 1.95 -7.53
N THR A 55 28.58 1.12 -6.67
CA THR A 55 28.17 1.01 -5.27
C THR A 55 29.39 0.79 -4.37
N GLU A 56 29.34 1.31 -3.13
CA GLU A 56 30.40 1.11 -2.15
C GLU A 56 30.42 -0.32 -1.56
N SER A 57 29.27 -1.02 -1.64
CA SER A 57 29.14 -2.43 -1.28
C SER A 57 28.07 -3.09 -2.15
N LEU A 58 28.45 -4.15 -2.86
CA LEU A 58 27.50 -4.89 -3.69
C LEU A 58 26.39 -5.53 -2.84
N TRP A 59 26.74 -6.02 -1.62
CA TRP A 59 25.76 -6.60 -0.72
C TRP A 59 24.77 -5.58 -0.17
N ASP A 60 25.25 -4.38 0.21
CA ASP A 60 24.36 -3.32 0.72
C ASP A 60 23.42 -2.80 -0.39
N ALA A 61 23.84 -2.90 -1.65
CA ALA A 61 23.01 -2.56 -2.79
C ALA A 61 22.05 -3.71 -3.20
N LEU A 62 22.50 -4.96 -3.19
CA LEU A 62 21.75 -6.10 -3.73
C LEU A 62 20.84 -6.76 -2.68
N ASN A 63 21.27 -6.91 -1.42
CA ASN A 63 20.47 -7.60 -0.41
C ASN A 63 19.08 -6.98 -0.22
N PRO A 64 18.94 -5.65 -0.10
CA PRO A 64 17.63 -5.03 -0.06
C PRO A 64 16.78 -5.37 -1.30
N ILE A 65 17.38 -5.35 -2.50
CA ILE A 65 16.67 -5.64 -3.76
C ILE A 65 16.27 -7.12 -3.87
N VAL A 66 17.19 -8.01 -3.51
CA VAL A 66 16.98 -9.46 -3.62
C VAL A 66 15.84 -9.95 -2.74
N ASP A 67 15.71 -9.39 -1.54
CA ASP A 67 14.70 -9.82 -0.56
C ASP A 67 13.42 -8.99 -0.62
N LEU A 68 13.39 -7.93 -1.44
CA LEU A 68 12.21 -7.09 -1.61
C LEU A 68 11.06 -7.82 -2.30
N GLN A 69 9.88 -7.76 -1.71
CA GLN A 69 8.65 -8.25 -2.33
C GLN A 69 8.35 -7.53 -3.67
N VAL A 70 8.71 -6.26 -3.78
CA VAL A 70 8.53 -5.48 -5.02
C VAL A 70 9.34 -6.05 -6.17
N ALA A 71 10.51 -6.63 -5.92
CA ALA A 71 11.30 -7.29 -6.96
C ALA A 71 10.53 -8.47 -7.58
N ASP A 72 9.84 -9.27 -6.77
CA ASP A 72 8.99 -10.36 -7.25
C ASP A 72 7.80 -9.85 -8.07
N VAL A 73 7.22 -8.73 -7.66
CA VAL A 73 6.10 -8.10 -8.37
C VAL A 73 6.55 -7.56 -9.72
N ILE A 74 7.62 -6.78 -9.77
CA ILE A 74 8.17 -6.21 -11.03
C ILE A 74 8.60 -7.35 -11.96
N LEU A 75 9.32 -8.33 -11.44
CA LEU A 75 9.79 -9.48 -12.21
C LEU A 75 8.69 -10.49 -12.55
N SER A 76 7.45 -10.26 -12.10
CA SER A 76 6.29 -11.08 -12.54
C SER A 76 5.85 -10.76 -13.98
N ALA A 77 6.31 -9.64 -14.54
CA ALA A 77 6.07 -9.30 -15.95
C ALA A 77 6.64 -10.39 -16.86
N PRO A 78 5.90 -10.85 -17.90
CA PRO A 78 6.34 -11.94 -18.77
C PRO A 78 7.70 -11.69 -19.43
N GLU A 79 7.99 -10.44 -19.77
CA GLU A 79 9.23 -9.98 -20.39
C GLU A 79 10.45 -10.19 -19.50
N LEU A 80 10.24 -10.18 -18.17
CA LEU A 80 11.28 -10.28 -17.14
C LEU A 80 11.41 -11.69 -16.55
N SER A 81 10.77 -12.69 -17.13
CA SER A 81 10.77 -14.09 -16.65
C SER A 81 12.16 -14.69 -16.46
N LYS A 82 13.12 -14.37 -17.34
CA LYS A 82 14.53 -14.81 -17.21
C LYS A 82 15.20 -14.17 -15.99
N ALA A 83 14.98 -12.88 -15.77
CA ALA A 83 15.51 -12.16 -14.60
C ALA A 83 14.91 -12.69 -13.30
N ARG A 84 13.61 -13.02 -13.30
CA ARG A 84 12.95 -13.68 -12.18
C ARG A 84 13.58 -15.04 -11.84
N GLY A 85 13.81 -15.87 -12.86
CA GLY A 85 14.48 -17.16 -12.69
C GLY A 85 15.89 -17.00 -12.10
N ALA A 86 16.64 -16.00 -12.56
CA ALA A 86 17.97 -15.69 -12.04
C ALA A 86 17.90 -15.23 -10.56
N LEU A 87 16.95 -14.38 -10.19
CA LEU A 87 16.76 -13.91 -8.81
C LEU A 87 16.42 -15.07 -7.87
N ILE A 88 15.48 -15.94 -8.26
CA ILE A 88 15.10 -17.12 -7.48
C ILE A 88 16.32 -18.05 -7.29
N SER A 89 17.06 -18.31 -8.35
CA SER A 89 18.27 -19.14 -8.31
C SER A 89 19.33 -18.52 -7.39
N PHE A 90 19.48 -17.20 -7.41
CA PHE A 90 20.42 -16.51 -6.54
C PHE A 90 20.00 -16.57 -5.07
N ARG A 91 18.71 -16.37 -4.75
CA ARG A 91 18.17 -16.52 -3.38
C ARG A 91 18.44 -17.90 -2.78
N GLN A 92 18.36 -18.94 -3.60
CA GLN A 92 18.57 -20.33 -3.20
C GLN A 92 20.04 -20.76 -3.26
N SER A 93 20.92 -19.92 -3.81
CA SER A 93 22.32 -20.25 -4.03
C SER A 93 23.11 -20.31 -2.71
N PRO A 94 23.90 -21.39 -2.51
CA PRO A 94 24.85 -21.45 -1.39
C PRO A 94 25.93 -20.36 -1.47
N LEU A 95 26.07 -19.68 -2.61
CA LEU A 95 27.02 -18.58 -2.80
C LEU A 95 26.68 -17.39 -1.91
N ARG A 96 25.41 -17.16 -1.61
CA ARG A 96 24.93 -16.04 -0.76
C ARG A 96 25.48 -16.10 0.68
N ASN A 97 25.75 -17.31 1.19
CA ASN A 97 26.27 -17.54 2.54
C ASN A 97 27.76 -17.87 2.55
N ASN A 98 28.47 -17.66 1.43
CA ASN A 98 29.87 -17.98 1.31
C ASN A 98 30.74 -16.80 1.79
N LYS A 99 31.49 -16.98 2.87
CA LYS A 99 32.35 -15.94 3.49
C LYS A 99 33.34 -15.28 2.54
N TYR A 100 33.77 -15.96 1.49
CA TYR A 100 34.71 -15.40 0.51
C TYR A 100 34.00 -14.49 -0.50
N ILE A 101 32.78 -14.86 -0.89
CA ILE A 101 31.93 -14.05 -1.75
C ILE A 101 31.44 -12.83 -0.95
N ASP A 102 31.03 -13.04 0.29
CA ASP A 102 30.62 -11.99 1.22
C ASP A 102 31.75 -10.94 1.37
N PHE A 103 32.97 -11.37 1.55
CA PHE A 103 34.13 -10.48 1.59
C PHE A 103 34.32 -9.66 0.29
N ALA A 104 34.18 -10.28 -0.87
CA ALA A 104 34.34 -9.61 -2.16
C ALA A 104 33.17 -8.66 -2.46
N ALA A 105 31.96 -9.07 -2.12
CA ALA A 105 30.75 -8.30 -2.34
C ALA A 105 30.57 -7.11 -1.35
N SER A 106 31.28 -7.13 -0.22
CA SER A 106 31.35 -5.99 0.71
C SER A 106 32.38 -4.92 0.29
N ARG A 107 32.80 -4.94 -0.97
CA ARG A 107 33.77 -4.00 -1.53
C ARG A 107 33.10 -3.06 -2.54
N PRO A 108 33.73 -1.89 -2.79
CA PRO A 108 33.30 -1.04 -3.90
C PRO A 108 33.33 -1.80 -5.23
N VAL A 109 32.24 -1.70 -5.95
CA VAL A 109 32.05 -2.37 -7.24
C VAL A 109 31.57 -1.36 -8.28
N ASP A 110 32.22 -1.39 -9.41
CA ASP A 110 31.84 -0.65 -10.61
C ASP A 110 31.41 -1.66 -11.67
N VAL A 111 30.21 -1.51 -12.23
CA VAL A 111 29.64 -2.44 -13.22
C VAL A 111 29.27 -1.69 -14.49
N GLY A 112 29.82 -2.11 -15.63
CA GLY A 112 29.40 -1.66 -16.96
C GLY A 112 28.53 -2.71 -17.65
N ILE A 113 27.41 -2.30 -18.22
CA ILE A 113 26.54 -3.13 -19.07
C ILE A 113 26.68 -2.63 -20.49
N TYR A 114 27.04 -3.54 -21.40
CA TYR A 114 27.34 -3.27 -22.82
C TYR A 114 26.33 -4.04 -23.67
N MET A 115 25.62 -3.35 -24.52
CA MET A 115 24.65 -3.98 -25.45
C MET A 115 25.36 -4.31 -26.76
N ASN A 116 25.61 -5.58 -27.02
CA ASN A 116 26.14 -6.08 -28.31
C ASN A 116 25.08 -6.94 -28.98
N GLU A 117 24.56 -6.50 -30.12
CA GLU A 117 23.61 -7.25 -30.98
C GLU A 117 22.47 -7.92 -30.16
N ASN A 118 21.82 -7.18 -29.26
CA ASN A 118 20.77 -7.64 -28.38
C ASN A 118 21.16 -8.66 -27.27
N VAL A 119 22.45 -8.89 -27.05
CA VAL A 119 22.93 -9.71 -25.93
C VAL A 119 23.72 -8.83 -24.99
N PRO A 120 23.23 -8.60 -23.73
CA PRO A 120 23.97 -7.79 -22.77
C PRO A 120 25.23 -8.51 -22.32
N SER A 121 26.38 -7.80 -22.37
CA SER A 121 27.63 -8.21 -21.77
C SER A 121 27.91 -7.38 -20.53
N ILE A 122 28.28 -8.02 -19.43
CA ILE A 122 28.52 -7.38 -18.13
C ILE A 122 30.03 -7.36 -17.87
N LEU A 123 30.52 -6.21 -17.45
CA LEU A 123 31.88 -6.02 -16.92
C LEU A 123 31.76 -5.51 -15.50
N GLY A 124 32.35 -6.20 -14.55
CA GLY A 124 32.41 -5.73 -13.16
C GLY A 124 33.88 -5.56 -12.70
N ILE A 125 34.12 -4.51 -11.95
CA ILE A 125 35.41 -4.14 -11.41
C ILE A 125 35.27 -3.99 -9.89
N ILE A 126 35.89 -4.90 -9.13
CA ILE A 126 35.86 -4.88 -7.67
C ILE A 126 37.19 -4.26 -7.18
N ASP A 127 37.13 -3.17 -6.41
CA ASP A 127 38.33 -2.61 -5.78
C ASP A 127 38.68 -3.41 -4.52
N MET A 128 39.77 -4.12 -4.55
CA MET A 128 40.29 -4.93 -3.44
C MET A 128 41.01 -4.09 -2.37
N GLY A 129 41.32 -2.84 -2.66
CA GLY A 129 42.01 -1.92 -1.73
C GLY A 129 43.29 -2.51 -1.12
N VAL A 130 43.35 -2.55 0.20
CA VAL A 130 44.51 -3.12 0.93
C VAL A 130 44.70 -4.64 0.73
N PHE A 131 43.65 -5.36 0.26
CA PHE A 131 43.70 -6.80 -0.03
C PHE A 131 44.17 -7.12 -1.46
N SER A 132 44.61 -6.11 -2.22
CA SER A 132 45.14 -6.27 -3.58
C SER A 132 46.34 -7.23 -3.63
N ALA A 133 47.13 -7.32 -2.54
CA ALA A 133 48.21 -8.30 -2.42
C ALA A 133 47.67 -9.77 -2.53
N ALA A 134 46.55 -10.06 -1.86
CA ALA A 134 45.92 -11.38 -1.89
C ALA A 134 45.35 -11.71 -3.28
N SER A 135 44.70 -10.75 -3.95
CA SER A 135 44.17 -10.95 -5.32
C SER A 135 45.29 -11.26 -6.33
N ARG A 136 46.47 -10.63 -6.20
CA ARG A 136 47.65 -10.94 -7.05
C ARG A 136 48.21 -12.34 -6.85
N LEU A 137 48.05 -12.92 -5.64
CA LEU A 137 48.41 -14.33 -5.36
C LEU A 137 47.37 -15.35 -5.90
N ALA A 138 46.23 -14.89 -6.35
CA ALA A 138 45.14 -15.75 -6.83
C ALA A 138 45.59 -16.73 -7.92
N LYS A 139 46.49 -16.31 -8.81
CA LYS A 139 47.11 -17.13 -9.88
C LYS A 139 47.75 -18.41 -9.33
N VAL A 140 48.32 -18.37 -8.13
CA VAL A 140 49.01 -19.50 -7.49
C VAL A 140 48.06 -20.23 -6.57
N VAL A 141 47.27 -19.50 -5.83
CA VAL A 141 46.46 -20.02 -4.70
C VAL A 141 45.18 -20.67 -5.16
N LEU A 142 44.43 -20.04 -6.07
CA LEU A 142 43.12 -20.57 -6.52
C LEU A 142 43.18 -21.92 -7.18
N PRO A 143 44.17 -22.25 -8.04
CA PRO A 143 44.29 -23.60 -8.61
C PRO A 143 44.53 -24.72 -7.56
N MET A 144 45.10 -24.38 -6.39
CA MET A 144 45.32 -25.30 -5.30
C MET A 144 44.02 -25.76 -4.62
N PHE A 145 42.99 -24.92 -4.64
CA PHE A 145 41.69 -25.23 -4.02
C PHE A 145 40.74 -26.04 -4.90
N LYS A 146 41.09 -26.31 -6.16
CA LYS A 146 40.31 -27.12 -7.11
C LYS A 146 38.82 -26.76 -7.09
N VAL A 147 38.51 -25.45 -7.21
CA VAL A 147 37.14 -24.95 -7.25
C VAL A 147 36.43 -25.55 -8.46
N LYS A 148 35.33 -26.24 -8.28
CA LYS A 148 34.54 -26.88 -9.34
C LYS A 148 34.05 -25.82 -10.36
N GLY A 149 34.30 -26.06 -11.63
CA GLY A 149 33.92 -25.14 -12.71
C GLY A 149 34.91 -24.01 -12.97
N LEU A 150 35.90 -23.74 -12.10
CA LEU A 150 36.90 -22.71 -12.28
C LEU A 150 38.20 -23.28 -12.87
N SER A 151 38.63 -22.78 -14.02
CA SER A 151 39.86 -23.15 -14.70
C SER A 151 40.78 -21.94 -14.92
N LEU A 152 42.09 -22.14 -14.83
CA LEU A 152 43.10 -21.13 -15.16
C LEU A 152 43.51 -21.28 -16.61
N VAL A 153 43.21 -20.29 -17.44
CA VAL A 153 43.62 -20.19 -18.81
C VAL A 153 44.86 -19.31 -18.90
N LYS A 154 45.92 -19.81 -19.49
CA LYS A 154 47.16 -19.07 -19.76
C LYS A 154 47.28 -18.77 -21.23
N THR A 155 47.57 -17.52 -21.54
CA THR A 155 47.97 -17.08 -22.90
C THR A 155 49.47 -16.83 -22.95
N GLU A 156 50.01 -16.52 -24.10
CA GLU A 156 51.49 -16.31 -24.26
C GLU A 156 52.07 -15.23 -23.34
N SER A 157 51.29 -14.18 -23.02
CA SER A 157 51.73 -13.06 -22.21
C SER A 157 50.88 -12.79 -20.97
N ASP A 158 49.77 -13.52 -20.77
CA ASP A 158 48.76 -13.14 -19.76
C ASP A 158 48.02 -14.39 -19.23
N TYR A 159 47.07 -14.17 -18.30
CA TYR A 159 46.19 -15.21 -17.76
C TYR A 159 44.85 -14.64 -17.30
N TYR A 160 43.83 -15.49 -17.29
CA TYR A 160 42.54 -15.23 -16.68
C TYR A 160 41.97 -16.56 -16.17
N PHE A 161 40.97 -16.46 -15.28
CA PHE A 161 40.19 -17.61 -14.85
C PHE A 161 38.89 -17.66 -15.66
N GLU A 162 38.49 -18.85 -16.02
CA GLU A 162 37.24 -19.14 -16.72
C GLU A 162 36.36 -19.97 -15.79
N TYR A 163 35.14 -19.50 -15.57
CA TYR A 163 34.12 -20.24 -14.82
C TYR A 163 33.09 -20.80 -15.80
N ALA A 164 32.96 -22.12 -15.80
CA ALA A 164 32.08 -22.84 -16.71
C ALA A 164 30.93 -23.53 -15.96
N THR A 165 29.79 -23.70 -16.63
CA THR A 165 28.67 -24.51 -16.15
C THR A 165 29.04 -25.99 -16.02
N PRO A 166 28.19 -26.81 -15.37
CA PRO A 166 28.39 -28.26 -15.35
C PRO A 166 28.44 -28.90 -16.75
N GLU A 167 27.82 -28.28 -17.76
CA GLU A 167 27.81 -28.69 -19.18
C GLU A 167 29.10 -28.28 -19.89
N GLY A 168 29.97 -27.50 -19.26
CA GLY A 168 31.28 -27.08 -19.79
C GLY A 168 31.25 -25.77 -20.58
N GLU A 169 30.13 -25.06 -20.64
CA GLU A 169 30.05 -23.76 -21.28
C GLU A 169 30.58 -22.64 -20.37
N PRO A 170 31.48 -21.77 -20.86
CA PRO A 170 32.00 -20.65 -20.07
C PRO A 170 30.92 -19.57 -19.89
N VAL A 171 30.69 -19.18 -18.64
CA VAL A 171 29.69 -18.17 -18.27
C VAL A 171 30.29 -16.90 -17.66
N ALA A 172 31.55 -16.98 -17.17
CA ALA A 172 32.23 -15.81 -16.63
C ALA A 172 33.75 -15.95 -16.77
N PHE A 173 34.40 -14.82 -16.99
CA PHE A 173 35.84 -14.65 -17.10
C PHE A 173 36.31 -13.71 -16.00
N ILE A 174 37.32 -14.07 -15.23
CA ILE A 174 37.78 -13.34 -14.04
C ILE A 174 39.27 -13.10 -14.13
N LYS A 175 39.70 -11.89 -13.88
CA LYS A 175 41.14 -11.54 -13.89
C LYS A 175 41.47 -10.61 -12.72
N PRO A 176 42.33 -11.05 -11.79
CA PRO A 176 42.97 -10.15 -10.84
C PRO A 176 43.91 -9.20 -11.58
N TYR A 177 43.72 -7.90 -11.43
CA TYR A 177 44.47 -6.89 -12.16
C TYR A 177 44.79 -5.69 -11.24
N TYR A 178 46.06 -5.48 -10.96
CA TYR A 178 46.52 -4.44 -10.00
C TYR A 178 45.84 -4.51 -8.62
N ASN A 179 45.11 -3.44 -8.27
CA ASN A 179 44.30 -3.35 -7.04
C ASN A 179 42.89 -3.88 -7.18
N THR A 180 42.52 -4.38 -8.34
CA THR A 180 41.16 -4.78 -8.67
C THR A 180 41.03 -6.27 -9.02
N VAL A 181 39.83 -6.79 -8.96
CA VAL A 181 39.41 -8.03 -9.63
C VAL A 181 38.39 -7.62 -10.68
N VAL A 182 38.73 -7.87 -11.94
CA VAL A 182 37.86 -7.62 -13.08
C VAL A 182 37.17 -8.92 -13.46
N PHE A 183 35.86 -8.89 -13.65
CA PHE A 183 35.10 -10.02 -14.16
C PHE A 183 34.19 -9.60 -15.32
N SER A 184 33.93 -10.51 -16.26
CA SER A 184 33.04 -10.24 -17.37
C SER A 184 32.32 -11.51 -17.82
N THR A 185 31.11 -11.35 -18.39
CA THR A 185 30.39 -12.42 -19.11
C THR A 185 30.92 -12.59 -20.52
N ASN A 186 31.77 -11.67 -21.01
CA ASN A 186 32.38 -11.71 -22.36
C ASN A 186 33.90 -11.62 -22.24
N LYS A 187 34.60 -12.56 -22.86
CA LYS A 187 36.07 -12.65 -22.82
C LYS A 187 36.75 -11.43 -23.44
N ASP A 188 36.25 -11.00 -24.60
CA ASP A 188 36.89 -9.90 -25.33
C ASP A 188 36.73 -8.57 -24.59
N LEU A 189 35.60 -8.39 -23.95
CA LEU A 189 35.36 -7.25 -23.06
C LEU A 189 36.29 -7.25 -21.85
N LEU A 190 36.57 -8.42 -21.23
CA LEU A 190 37.55 -8.55 -20.15
C LEU A 190 38.94 -8.12 -20.62
N LEU A 191 39.35 -8.59 -21.79
CA LEU A 191 40.67 -8.28 -22.35
C LEU A 191 40.79 -6.81 -22.74
N LYS A 192 39.76 -6.23 -23.37
CA LYS A 192 39.63 -4.80 -23.68
C LYS A 192 39.77 -3.94 -22.41
N SER A 193 39.07 -4.30 -21.36
CA SER A 193 39.15 -3.65 -20.05
C SER A 193 40.58 -3.66 -19.50
N CYS A 194 41.19 -4.82 -19.46
CA CYS A 194 42.55 -4.97 -18.90
C CYS A 194 43.66 -4.46 -19.82
N ALA A 195 43.39 -3.99 -21.02
CA ALA A 195 44.36 -3.28 -21.86
C ALA A 195 44.77 -1.91 -21.25
N GLY A 196 43.92 -1.34 -20.38
CA GLY A 196 44.29 -0.31 -19.40
C GLY A 196 44.50 1.12 -19.91
N ASN A 197 43.92 1.48 -21.09
CA ASN A 197 44.00 2.82 -21.69
C ASN A 197 42.62 3.41 -22.06
N ASN A 198 41.58 2.99 -21.35
CA ASN A 198 40.23 3.44 -21.67
C ASN A 198 39.96 4.90 -21.30
N GLU A 199 40.69 5.45 -20.32
CA GLU A 199 40.53 6.84 -19.84
C GLU A 199 40.65 7.87 -20.97
N ALA A 200 41.54 7.63 -21.92
CA ALA A 200 41.76 8.53 -23.05
C ALA A 200 40.55 8.63 -24.02
N ASN A 201 39.61 7.73 -23.91
CA ASN A 201 38.39 7.70 -24.71
C ASN A 201 37.21 8.46 -24.13
N TYR A 202 37.34 9.00 -22.90
CA TYR A 202 36.30 9.75 -22.21
C TYR A 202 36.44 11.25 -22.44
N THR A 203 35.31 11.92 -22.54
CA THR A 203 35.26 13.39 -22.51
C THR A 203 35.43 13.91 -21.09
N GLU A 204 35.79 15.20 -20.93
CA GLU A 204 35.90 15.84 -19.61
C GLU A 204 34.58 15.78 -18.84
N GLU A 205 33.42 15.95 -19.53
CA GLU A 205 32.08 15.88 -18.94
C GLU A 205 31.75 14.47 -18.44
N GLU A 206 32.11 13.44 -19.21
CA GLU A 206 31.92 12.04 -18.79
C GLU A 206 32.80 11.70 -17.57
N ILE A 207 34.04 12.18 -17.53
CA ILE A 207 34.92 12.01 -16.35
C ILE A 207 34.32 12.71 -15.13
N GLU A 208 33.84 13.94 -15.29
CA GLU A 208 33.15 14.65 -14.22
C GLU A 208 31.96 13.86 -13.69
N LEU A 209 31.14 13.35 -14.60
CA LEU A 209 29.95 12.54 -14.24
C LEU A 209 30.37 11.26 -13.52
N LEU A 210 31.40 10.54 -13.99
CA LEU A 210 31.92 9.32 -13.36
C LEU A 210 32.53 9.59 -11.98
N THR A 211 33.17 10.72 -11.78
CA THR A 211 33.85 11.09 -10.52
C THR A 211 32.93 11.82 -9.55
N LYS A 212 31.79 12.35 -10.00
CA LYS A 212 30.83 13.06 -9.14
C LYS A 212 30.42 12.18 -7.97
N LYS A 213 30.62 12.68 -6.76
CA LYS A 213 30.16 12.00 -5.53
C LYS A 213 28.67 12.20 -5.37
N ILE A 214 27.98 11.15 -4.96
CA ILE A 214 26.60 11.17 -4.52
C ILE A 214 26.54 10.61 -3.10
N ASP A 215 25.52 11.01 -2.35
CA ASP A 215 25.32 10.56 -0.97
C ASP A 215 24.57 9.22 -0.91
N ASP A 216 23.83 8.87 -1.97
CA ASP A 216 23.05 7.64 -2.03
C ASP A 216 23.92 6.41 -2.33
N PRO A 217 23.55 5.22 -1.85
CA PRO A 217 24.37 3.99 -1.95
C PRO A 217 24.65 3.52 -3.37
N ILE A 218 23.74 3.79 -4.32
CA ILE A 218 23.83 3.30 -5.69
C ILE A 218 23.84 4.49 -6.65
N LYS A 219 24.88 4.56 -7.47
CA LYS A 219 25.04 5.52 -8.56
C LYS A 219 24.87 4.80 -9.89
N ILE A 220 24.03 5.33 -10.78
CA ILE A 220 23.84 4.81 -12.12
C ILE A 220 24.06 5.95 -13.11
N ILE A 221 24.82 5.69 -14.16
CA ILE A 221 24.97 6.57 -15.32
C ILE A 221 24.46 5.79 -16.53
N ALA A 222 23.53 6.36 -17.28
CA ALA A 222 22.88 5.66 -18.37
C ALA A 222 22.56 6.59 -19.54
N ASP A 223 22.52 6.03 -20.72
CA ASP A 223 21.92 6.67 -21.89
C ASP A 223 20.40 6.65 -21.73
N ALA A 224 19.84 7.76 -21.21
CA ALA A 224 18.43 7.86 -20.90
C ALA A 224 17.54 7.74 -22.14
N ARG A 225 18.02 8.23 -23.28
CA ARG A 225 17.26 8.18 -24.53
C ARG A 225 17.16 6.74 -25.04
N SER A 226 18.27 6.04 -25.18
CA SER A 226 18.29 4.65 -25.63
C SER A 226 17.48 3.73 -24.69
N LEU A 227 17.55 3.96 -23.38
CA LEU A 227 16.72 3.22 -22.42
C LEU A 227 15.24 3.54 -22.61
N ALA A 228 14.86 4.80 -22.71
CA ALA A 228 13.48 5.19 -22.90
C ALA A 228 12.89 4.64 -24.21
N GLU A 229 13.64 4.68 -25.30
CA GLU A 229 13.27 4.10 -26.59
C GLU A 229 12.97 2.60 -26.49
N SER A 230 13.80 1.84 -25.76
CA SER A 230 13.60 0.39 -25.60
C SER A 230 12.33 0.04 -24.80
N PHE A 231 11.92 0.90 -23.86
CA PHE A 231 10.69 0.70 -23.08
C PHE A 231 9.42 1.22 -23.75
N THR A 232 9.55 2.10 -24.76
CA THR A 232 8.42 2.77 -25.39
C THR A 232 8.14 2.29 -26.83
N GLU A 233 8.81 1.23 -27.29
CA GLU A 233 8.68 0.70 -28.65
C GLU A 233 7.22 0.45 -29.09
N ASN A 234 6.37 0.02 -28.16
CA ASN A 234 4.97 -0.31 -28.42
C ASN A 234 4.01 0.88 -28.21
N GLU A 235 4.51 2.04 -27.79
CA GLU A 235 3.71 3.20 -27.45
C GLU A 235 4.12 4.43 -28.29
N PRO A 236 3.52 4.65 -29.47
CA PRO A 236 3.98 5.66 -30.44
C PRO A 236 4.11 7.08 -29.89
N THR A 237 3.22 7.47 -28.96
CA THR A 237 3.24 8.82 -28.35
C THR A 237 4.41 8.97 -27.39
N LEU A 238 4.67 7.96 -26.56
CA LEU A 238 5.79 7.96 -25.64
C LEU A 238 7.12 7.85 -26.37
N SER A 239 7.18 7.03 -27.43
CA SER A 239 8.35 6.90 -28.29
C SER A 239 8.75 8.23 -28.94
N LYS A 240 7.79 9.09 -29.35
CA LYS A 240 8.11 10.44 -29.81
C LYS A 240 8.71 11.30 -28.70
N MET A 241 8.23 11.17 -27.47
CA MET A 241 8.73 11.97 -26.35
C MET A 241 10.20 11.70 -25.99
N THR A 242 10.75 10.54 -26.37
CA THR A 242 12.17 10.26 -26.17
C THR A 242 13.08 11.25 -26.90
N ASN A 243 12.60 11.89 -27.97
CA ASN A 243 13.32 12.95 -28.69
C ASN A 243 13.57 14.23 -27.87
N LEU A 244 12.91 14.38 -26.73
CA LEU A 244 13.19 15.47 -25.79
C LEU A 244 14.44 15.21 -24.93
N LEU A 245 14.93 13.96 -24.90
CA LEU A 245 16.09 13.57 -24.12
C LEU A 245 17.36 13.75 -24.96
N SER A 246 18.45 14.18 -24.32
CA SER A 246 19.74 14.35 -24.98
C SER A 246 20.28 13.03 -25.52
N GLN A 247 20.86 13.07 -26.71
CA GLN A 247 21.61 11.94 -27.28
C GLN A 247 23.07 11.94 -26.86
N GLU A 248 23.61 13.11 -26.52
CA GLU A 248 25.06 13.27 -26.28
C GLU A 248 25.42 13.11 -24.82
N THR A 249 24.52 13.49 -23.91
CA THR A 249 24.81 13.51 -22.47
C THR A 249 24.05 12.42 -21.74
N LYS A 250 24.76 11.65 -20.93
CA LYS A 250 24.18 10.56 -20.13
C LYS A 250 23.47 11.10 -18.91
N ALA A 251 22.41 10.41 -18.46
CA ALA A 251 21.71 10.71 -17.22
C ALA A 251 22.46 10.18 -16.01
N LEU A 252 22.34 10.89 -14.89
CA LEU A 252 22.82 10.46 -13.58
C LEU A 252 21.63 10.08 -12.70
N ILE A 253 21.64 8.85 -12.22
CA ILE A 253 20.59 8.33 -11.35
C ILE A 253 21.23 7.92 -10.02
N SER A 254 20.64 8.31 -8.91
CA SER A 254 21.00 7.86 -7.57
C SER A 254 19.83 7.10 -6.95
N LEU A 255 20.15 6.02 -6.25
CA LEU A 255 19.17 5.15 -5.61
C LEU A 255 19.58 4.85 -4.16
N ASP A 256 18.60 4.94 -3.26
CA ASP A 256 18.70 4.43 -1.89
C ASP A 256 17.48 3.50 -1.69
N ILE A 257 17.76 2.21 -1.53
CA ILE A 257 16.75 1.16 -1.40
C ILE A 257 16.87 0.53 -0.03
N LYS A 258 15.81 0.64 0.75
CA LYS A 258 15.67 0.01 2.07
C LYS A 258 14.37 -0.81 2.09
N ASP A 259 14.24 -1.69 3.06
CA ASP A 259 13.07 -2.58 3.18
C ASP A 259 11.72 -1.82 3.22
N SER A 260 11.71 -0.63 3.83
CA SER A 260 10.50 0.16 4.03
C SER A 260 10.38 1.38 3.12
N GLU A 261 11.43 1.77 2.42
CA GLU A 261 11.45 2.99 1.61
C GLU A 261 12.40 2.88 0.42
N ILE A 262 12.01 3.49 -0.69
CA ILE A 262 12.87 3.64 -1.86
C ILE A 262 12.93 5.12 -2.21
N TYR A 263 14.13 5.62 -2.38
CA TYR A 263 14.38 6.94 -2.92
C TYR A 263 15.16 6.81 -4.23
N ALA A 264 14.68 7.48 -5.26
CA ALA A 264 15.34 7.57 -6.56
C ALA A 264 15.39 9.02 -7.01
N LYS A 265 16.55 9.45 -7.48
CA LYS A 265 16.73 10.75 -8.14
C LYS A 265 17.42 10.53 -9.47
N ALA A 266 16.83 11.05 -10.54
CA ALA A 266 17.39 11.00 -11.88
C ALA A 266 17.55 12.42 -12.44
N ASP A 267 18.79 12.82 -12.71
CA ASP A 267 19.13 14.05 -13.42
C ASP A 267 19.31 13.67 -14.91
N ILE A 268 18.34 14.04 -15.73
CA ILE A 268 18.23 13.64 -17.14
C ILE A 268 18.43 14.89 -18.03
N PRO A 269 19.52 14.96 -18.81
CA PRO A 269 19.74 16.07 -19.73
C PRO A 269 18.69 16.08 -20.85
N LEU A 270 18.13 17.26 -21.11
CA LEU A 270 17.20 17.48 -22.22
C LEU A 270 17.95 17.87 -23.48
N GLU A 271 17.33 17.56 -24.65
CA GLU A 271 17.89 17.94 -25.94
C GLU A 271 17.91 19.49 -26.07
N ALA A 272 19.11 20.03 -26.20
CA ALA A 272 19.32 21.47 -26.31
C ALA A 272 19.08 21.99 -27.74
N ASN A 273 19.27 21.15 -28.76
CA ASN A 273 19.13 21.53 -30.14
C ASN A 273 17.66 21.31 -30.61
N LEU A 274 16.92 22.40 -30.73
CA LEU A 274 15.54 22.37 -31.20
C LEU A 274 15.34 21.74 -32.58
N LEU A 275 16.38 21.66 -33.41
CA LEU A 275 16.29 21.00 -34.69
C LEU A 275 16.21 19.45 -34.59
N ASN A 276 16.64 18.92 -33.44
CA ASN A 276 16.56 17.49 -33.17
C ASN A 276 15.22 17.10 -32.50
N VAL A 277 14.42 18.10 -32.12
CA VAL A 277 13.11 17.90 -31.47
C VAL A 277 12.01 17.92 -32.53
N ASP A 278 11.13 16.89 -32.49
CA ASP A 278 9.95 16.85 -33.36
C ASP A 278 9.12 18.13 -33.21
N THR A 279 8.63 18.66 -34.35
CA THR A 279 7.85 19.89 -34.39
C THR A 279 6.61 19.85 -33.51
N SER A 280 5.98 18.68 -33.35
CA SER A 280 4.84 18.46 -32.45
C SER A 280 5.21 18.59 -30.97
N LEU A 281 6.48 18.44 -30.60
CA LEU A 281 6.99 18.50 -29.23
C LEU A 281 7.62 19.84 -28.85
N GLN A 282 7.74 20.77 -29.77
CA GLN A 282 8.37 22.08 -29.50
C GLN A 282 7.68 22.84 -28.38
N GLY A 283 6.36 22.76 -28.30
CA GLY A 283 5.59 23.36 -27.21
C GLY A 283 5.93 22.72 -25.84
N VAL A 284 6.05 21.40 -25.79
CA VAL A 284 6.45 20.66 -24.57
C VAL A 284 7.88 21.00 -24.19
N ASN A 285 8.79 21.04 -25.17
CA ASN A 285 10.17 21.44 -24.93
C ASN A 285 10.27 22.85 -24.36
N ALA A 286 9.46 23.79 -24.87
CA ALA A 286 9.40 25.15 -24.35
C ALA A 286 8.91 25.20 -22.88
N LEU A 287 7.94 24.35 -22.50
CA LEU A 287 7.49 24.22 -21.11
C LEU A 287 8.57 23.61 -20.22
N LEU A 288 9.24 22.55 -20.68
CA LEU A 288 10.29 21.86 -19.94
C LEU A 288 11.56 22.71 -19.75
N ASN A 289 11.79 23.71 -20.61
CA ASN A 289 12.92 24.63 -20.44
C ASN A 289 12.63 25.82 -19.51
N GLN A 290 11.42 25.92 -18.94
CA GLN A 290 11.14 26.89 -17.90
C GLN A 290 11.66 26.36 -16.56
N SER A 291 12.46 27.19 -15.86
CA SER A 291 12.94 26.84 -14.53
C SER A 291 11.77 26.62 -13.56
N SER A 292 11.82 25.53 -12.85
CA SER A 292 10.80 25.18 -11.86
C SER A 292 10.83 26.13 -10.67
N SER A 293 9.67 26.31 -10.06
CA SER A 293 9.48 27.08 -8.85
C SER A 293 8.65 26.29 -7.84
N MET A 294 8.66 26.70 -6.59
CA MET A 294 7.79 26.09 -5.58
C MET A 294 6.32 26.38 -5.89
N PRO A 295 5.47 25.35 -6.01
CA PRO A 295 4.03 25.56 -6.19
C PRO A 295 3.42 26.28 -4.99
N GLN A 296 2.69 27.37 -5.22
CA GLN A 296 2.03 28.12 -4.16
C GLN A 296 0.92 27.28 -3.51
N LEU A 297 0.20 26.49 -4.30
CA LEU A 297 -0.87 25.63 -3.82
C LEU A 297 -0.38 24.64 -2.74
N LEU A 298 0.86 24.14 -2.84
CA LEU A 298 1.43 23.23 -1.85
C LEU A 298 1.43 23.82 -0.44
N GLY A 299 1.65 25.14 -0.32
CA GLY A 299 1.56 25.88 0.95
C GLY A 299 0.14 26.03 1.50
N HIS A 300 -0.88 25.77 0.69
CA HIS A 300 -2.30 25.92 1.06
C HIS A 300 -3.03 24.58 1.19
N LEU A 301 -2.41 23.47 0.77
CA LEU A 301 -3.02 22.15 0.96
C LEU A 301 -3.14 21.78 2.42
N SER A 302 -4.25 21.15 2.77
CA SER A 302 -4.54 20.67 4.12
C SER A 302 -3.86 19.34 4.42
N ASN A 303 -3.65 19.03 5.71
CA ASN A 303 -3.14 17.75 6.17
C ASN A 303 -4.10 16.55 5.96
N ILE A 304 -5.37 16.80 5.64
CA ILE A 304 -6.36 15.76 5.28
C ILE A 304 -6.28 15.34 3.80
N VAL A 305 -5.39 15.94 3.02
CA VAL A 305 -5.15 15.57 1.62
C VAL A 305 -4.51 14.20 1.54
N GLN A 306 -5.10 13.32 0.76
CA GLN A 306 -4.62 11.96 0.53
C GLN A 306 -3.82 11.82 -0.75
N TYR A 307 -4.20 12.55 -1.78
CA TYR A 307 -3.41 12.64 -3.00
C TYR A 307 -3.53 14.02 -3.62
N TYR A 308 -2.50 14.39 -4.32
CA TYR A 308 -2.54 15.54 -5.22
C TYR A 308 -1.68 15.30 -6.47
N THR A 309 -2.08 15.96 -7.55
CA THR A 309 -1.26 16.18 -8.74
C THR A 309 -1.26 17.67 -9.00
N ILE A 310 -0.14 18.35 -8.83
CA ILE A 310 0.03 19.78 -9.08
C ILE A 310 0.90 19.94 -10.31
N ILE A 311 0.41 20.66 -11.30
CA ILE A 311 1.15 21.09 -12.48
C ILE A 311 1.46 22.59 -12.32
N ASN A 312 2.74 22.93 -12.37
CA ASN A 312 3.30 24.28 -12.24
C ASN A 312 4.32 24.56 -13.37
N ALA A 313 4.02 24.08 -14.57
CA ALA A 313 4.93 24.11 -15.72
C ALA A 313 4.69 25.28 -16.68
N GLY A 314 3.66 26.09 -16.45
CA GLY A 314 3.27 27.20 -17.31
C GLY A 314 1.78 27.51 -17.19
N THR A 315 1.29 28.54 -17.88
CA THR A 315 -0.14 28.86 -17.86
C THR A 315 -0.96 27.74 -18.50
N LEU A 316 -2.23 27.64 -18.11
CA LEU A 316 -3.15 26.65 -18.69
C LEU A 316 -3.21 26.75 -20.23
N GLU A 317 -3.11 27.97 -20.78
CA GLU A 317 -3.01 28.21 -22.22
C GLU A 317 -1.76 27.58 -22.83
N GLN A 318 -0.57 27.80 -22.23
CA GLN A 318 0.69 27.25 -22.70
C GLN A 318 0.68 25.72 -22.63
N ILE A 319 0.15 25.16 -21.54
CA ILE A 319 0.01 23.70 -21.38
C ILE A 319 -0.91 23.14 -22.48
N THR A 320 -2.05 23.77 -22.72
CA THR A 320 -3.01 23.37 -23.74
C THR A 320 -2.39 23.39 -25.15
N GLN A 321 -1.69 24.47 -25.47
CA GLN A 321 -1.00 24.64 -26.78
C GLN A 321 0.12 23.60 -26.96
N ALA A 322 0.81 23.23 -25.88
CA ALA A 322 1.88 22.23 -25.93
C ALA A 322 1.36 20.80 -26.07
N VAL A 323 0.22 20.48 -25.43
CA VAL A 323 -0.34 19.13 -25.40
C VAL A 323 -1.19 18.81 -26.63
N PHE A 324 -1.91 19.78 -27.21
CA PHE A 324 -2.79 19.53 -28.35
C PHE A 324 -2.12 18.82 -29.55
N PRO A 325 -0.88 19.17 -29.94
CA PRO A 325 -0.22 18.50 -31.07
C PRO A 325 0.16 17.03 -30.82
N ILE A 326 0.12 16.59 -29.55
CA ILE A 326 0.56 15.24 -29.14
C ILE A 326 -0.63 14.28 -28.95
N ILE A 327 -1.84 14.84 -28.82
CA ILE A 327 -3.03 14.00 -28.61
C ILE A 327 -3.28 13.15 -29.85
N PRO A 328 -3.59 11.85 -29.68
CA PRO A 328 -3.84 10.95 -30.80
C PRO A 328 -4.95 11.46 -31.74
N GLU A 329 -4.83 11.16 -33.05
CA GLU A 329 -5.73 11.66 -34.11
C GLU A 329 -7.19 11.14 -34.00
N ASP A 330 -7.45 10.15 -33.19
CA ASP A 330 -8.79 9.64 -32.88
C ASP A 330 -9.66 10.64 -32.11
N VAL A 331 -9.05 11.66 -31.50
CA VAL A 331 -9.73 12.77 -30.83
C VAL A 331 -9.54 14.04 -31.63
N ASP A 332 -10.54 14.43 -32.43
CA ASP A 332 -10.52 15.69 -33.19
C ASP A 332 -10.71 16.92 -32.27
N ILE A 333 -9.65 17.22 -31.52
CA ILE A 333 -9.61 18.34 -30.59
C ILE A 333 -9.79 19.68 -31.30
N ASN A 334 -9.26 19.83 -32.49
CA ASN A 334 -9.37 21.08 -33.24
C ASN A 334 -10.83 21.40 -33.62
N SER A 335 -11.61 20.38 -33.98
CA SER A 335 -13.05 20.53 -34.23
C SER A 335 -13.81 20.80 -32.95
N LEU A 336 -13.50 20.11 -31.88
CA LEU A 336 -14.09 20.34 -30.56
C LEU A 336 -13.82 21.76 -30.07
N TRP A 337 -12.60 22.26 -30.23
CA TRP A 337 -12.20 23.61 -29.83
C TRP A 337 -12.91 24.71 -30.65
N LYS A 338 -12.95 24.54 -31.97
CA LYS A 338 -13.66 25.47 -32.85
C LYS A 338 -15.16 25.55 -32.54
N THR A 339 -15.78 24.39 -32.37
CA THR A 339 -17.20 24.27 -32.01
C THR A 339 -17.44 24.88 -30.62
N GLY A 340 -16.60 24.56 -29.67
CA GLY A 340 -16.65 25.09 -28.31
C GLY A 340 -16.53 26.62 -28.29
N ASN A 341 -15.62 27.19 -29.11
CA ASN A 341 -15.42 28.64 -29.21
C ASN A 341 -16.65 29.35 -29.79
N SER A 342 -17.24 28.76 -30.82
CA SER A 342 -18.47 29.28 -31.42
C SER A 342 -19.64 29.31 -30.43
N LEU A 343 -19.80 28.20 -29.69
CA LEU A 343 -20.86 28.07 -28.67
C LEU A 343 -20.61 28.98 -27.47
N SER A 344 -19.36 29.08 -26.99
CA SER A 344 -18.97 29.98 -25.89
C SER A 344 -19.32 31.46 -26.22
N LYS A 345 -19.00 31.91 -27.42
CA LYS A 345 -19.39 33.25 -27.89
C LYS A 345 -20.90 33.43 -27.89
N THR A 346 -21.64 32.41 -28.31
CA THR A 346 -23.11 32.49 -28.41
C THR A 346 -23.77 32.55 -27.04
N PHE A 347 -23.30 31.74 -26.07
CA PHE A 347 -23.92 31.62 -24.76
C PHE A 347 -23.40 32.61 -23.72
N PHE A 348 -22.11 32.97 -23.77
CA PHE A 348 -21.45 33.76 -22.74
C PHE A 348 -20.90 35.09 -23.24
N SER A 349 -20.97 35.34 -24.55
CA SER A 349 -20.36 36.49 -25.21
C SER A 349 -18.83 36.57 -25.03
N LEU A 350 -18.20 35.43 -24.71
CA LEU A 350 -16.77 35.24 -24.50
C LEU A 350 -16.25 34.18 -25.43
N THR A 351 -15.01 34.32 -25.87
CA THR A 351 -14.31 33.22 -26.53
C THR A 351 -14.00 32.11 -25.51
N LEU A 352 -13.73 30.89 -25.96
CA LEU A 352 -13.32 29.81 -25.08
C LEU A 352 -11.98 30.10 -24.40
N GLU A 353 -11.08 30.80 -25.13
CA GLU A 353 -9.81 31.29 -24.62
C GLU A 353 -10.02 32.32 -23.49
N GLU A 354 -10.92 33.28 -23.69
CA GLU A 354 -11.25 34.26 -22.65
C GLU A 354 -11.87 33.58 -21.44
N LEU A 355 -12.79 32.64 -21.66
CA LEU A 355 -13.47 31.88 -20.60
C LEU A 355 -12.50 31.08 -19.73
N LEU A 356 -11.51 30.41 -20.35
CA LEU A 356 -10.63 29.45 -19.65
C LEU A 356 -9.30 30.09 -19.25
N PHE A 357 -8.71 31.01 -20.05
CA PHE A 357 -7.32 31.42 -19.87
C PHE A 357 -7.13 32.84 -19.35
N SER A 358 -8.14 33.70 -19.50
CA SER A 358 -7.98 35.15 -19.18
C SER A 358 -7.66 35.40 -17.70
N TRP A 359 -8.13 34.56 -16.82
CA TRP A 359 -8.03 34.69 -15.37
C TRP A 359 -7.15 33.65 -14.70
N THR A 360 -6.82 32.54 -15.38
CA THR A 360 -6.07 31.40 -14.80
C THR A 360 -4.57 31.67 -14.75
N GLY A 361 -3.94 31.23 -13.68
CA GLY A 361 -2.49 31.33 -13.44
C GLY A 361 -1.73 30.12 -13.98
N LYS A 362 -0.57 29.89 -13.39
CA LYS A 362 0.36 28.82 -13.77
C LYS A 362 0.04 27.46 -13.15
N GLU A 363 -0.67 27.46 -12.02
CA GLU A 363 -0.89 26.25 -11.26
C GLU A 363 -2.28 25.70 -11.52
N CYS A 364 -2.33 24.42 -11.88
CA CYS A 364 -3.54 23.64 -11.85
C CYS A 364 -3.30 22.33 -11.11
N ALA A 365 -4.32 21.82 -10.44
CA ALA A 365 -4.19 20.61 -9.66
C ALA A 365 -5.47 19.78 -9.62
N ALA A 366 -5.27 18.50 -9.34
CA ALA A 366 -6.30 17.59 -8.84
C ALA A 366 -5.92 17.14 -7.43
N VAL A 367 -6.87 17.20 -6.51
CA VAL A 367 -6.66 16.92 -5.08
C VAL A 367 -7.75 15.99 -4.59
N GLY A 368 -7.38 14.97 -3.83
CA GLY A 368 -8.32 14.10 -3.12
C GLY A 368 -8.18 14.25 -1.61
N ILE A 369 -9.29 14.11 -0.91
CA ILE A 369 -9.39 14.31 0.53
C ILE A 369 -9.84 13.02 1.21
N GLU A 370 -9.36 12.82 2.41
CA GLU A 370 -9.67 11.68 3.25
C GLU A 370 -11.18 11.45 3.42
N GLY A 371 -11.63 10.22 3.12
CA GLY A 371 -13.01 9.79 3.33
C GLY A 371 -14.03 10.33 2.31
N LEU A 372 -13.60 11.06 1.27
CA LEU A 372 -14.49 11.65 0.27
C LEU A 372 -14.02 11.27 -1.16
N ASN A 373 -14.88 10.57 -1.89
CA ASN A 373 -14.53 10.00 -3.20
C ASN A 373 -14.56 11.00 -4.38
N ALA A 374 -14.92 12.25 -4.14
CA ALA A 374 -14.98 13.23 -5.21
C ALA A 374 -13.67 14.01 -5.32
N PRO A 375 -13.02 14.02 -6.50
CA PRO A 375 -11.83 14.83 -6.72
C PRO A 375 -12.17 16.33 -6.71
N VAL A 376 -11.18 17.12 -6.32
CA VAL A 376 -11.21 18.57 -6.40
C VAL A 376 -10.25 19.02 -7.48
N PHE A 377 -10.75 19.77 -8.46
CA PHE A 377 -9.90 20.43 -9.45
C PHE A 377 -9.63 21.85 -9.00
N VAL A 378 -8.38 22.26 -9.05
CA VAL A 378 -7.92 23.54 -8.53
C VAL A 378 -7.25 24.32 -9.64
N LEU A 379 -7.64 25.59 -9.80
CA LEU A 379 -7.01 26.51 -10.74
C LEU A 379 -6.53 27.75 -9.99
N GLN A 380 -5.28 28.14 -10.22
CA GLN A 380 -4.75 29.38 -9.68
C GLN A 380 -5.38 30.59 -10.35
N ILE A 381 -5.67 31.62 -9.58
CA ILE A 381 -6.17 32.91 -10.09
C ILE A 381 -4.99 33.84 -10.38
N LYS A 382 -4.83 34.24 -11.63
CA LYS A 382 -3.89 35.27 -12.07
C LYS A 382 -4.49 36.66 -11.98
N ASP A 383 -5.76 36.79 -12.37
CA ASP A 383 -6.51 38.04 -12.41
C ASP A 383 -7.90 37.85 -11.80
N GLU A 384 -8.08 38.35 -10.57
CA GLU A 384 -9.34 38.25 -9.84
C GLU A 384 -10.47 39.09 -10.46
N ALA A 385 -10.14 40.21 -11.09
CA ALA A 385 -11.15 41.04 -11.75
C ALA A 385 -11.70 40.32 -12.99
N LYS A 386 -10.83 39.73 -13.80
CA LYS A 386 -11.23 38.92 -14.96
C LYS A 386 -11.97 37.67 -14.52
N ARG A 387 -11.56 37.01 -13.46
CA ARG A 387 -12.28 35.87 -12.94
C ARG A 387 -13.72 36.23 -12.59
N ARG A 388 -13.92 37.33 -11.85
CA ARG A 388 -15.28 37.82 -11.52
C ARG A 388 -16.09 38.12 -12.78
N GLU A 389 -15.52 38.85 -13.72
CA GLU A 389 -16.19 39.16 -15.00
C GLU A 389 -16.62 37.87 -15.73
N VAL A 390 -15.74 36.88 -15.84
CA VAL A 390 -16.06 35.62 -16.49
C VAL A 390 -17.14 34.85 -15.75
N PHE A 391 -17.02 34.73 -14.41
CA PHE A 391 -18.04 34.03 -13.62
C PHE A 391 -19.40 34.76 -13.63
N ASP A 392 -19.42 36.07 -13.56
CA ASP A 392 -20.65 36.85 -13.64
C ASP A 392 -21.34 36.67 -15.02
N ASN A 393 -20.56 36.64 -16.11
CA ASN A 393 -21.08 36.35 -17.45
C ASN A 393 -21.63 34.94 -17.57
N VAL A 394 -20.92 33.96 -17.02
CA VAL A 394 -21.37 32.54 -16.98
C VAL A 394 -22.64 32.43 -16.15
N LEU A 395 -22.67 32.96 -14.94
CA LEU A 395 -23.80 32.86 -14.03
C LEU A 395 -25.02 33.66 -14.45
N SER A 396 -24.84 34.77 -15.17
CA SER A 396 -25.92 35.58 -15.71
C SER A 396 -26.49 35.07 -17.03
N SER A 397 -25.88 34.06 -17.65
CA SER A 397 -26.35 33.50 -18.91
C SER A 397 -27.71 32.81 -18.75
N ILE A 398 -28.49 32.76 -19.84
CA ILE A 398 -29.89 32.25 -19.89
C ILE A 398 -30.03 30.79 -19.42
N ILE A 399 -28.90 30.07 -19.26
CA ILE A 399 -28.86 28.67 -18.89
C ILE A 399 -29.04 28.48 -17.36
N PHE A 400 -28.83 29.51 -16.55
CA PHE A 400 -28.86 29.46 -15.10
C PHE A 400 -30.11 30.14 -14.53
N HIS A 401 -31.16 29.40 -14.33
CA HIS A 401 -32.45 29.94 -13.91
C HIS A 401 -32.77 29.83 -12.42
N ASP A 402 -31.97 29.19 -11.61
CA ASP A 402 -32.20 29.06 -10.16
C ASP A 402 -30.92 29.33 -9.36
N ASP A 403 -31.06 30.00 -8.22
CA ASP A 403 -30.00 30.16 -7.20
C ASP A 403 -29.75 28.81 -6.52
N THR A 404 -28.97 27.95 -7.18
CA THR A 404 -28.61 26.59 -6.73
C THR A 404 -27.40 26.60 -5.79
N SER A 405 -27.19 27.72 -5.06
CA SER A 405 -26.14 27.74 -4.03
C SER A 405 -26.56 26.94 -2.81
N LEU A 406 -25.65 26.09 -2.31
CA LEU A 406 -25.81 25.37 -1.06
C LEU A 406 -25.10 26.13 0.08
N ILE A 407 -25.72 26.21 1.24
CA ILE A 407 -25.07 26.73 2.45
C ILE A 407 -24.73 25.53 3.33
N LEU A 408 -23.43 25.27 3.51
CA LEU A 408 -22.93 24.19 4.33
C LEU A 408 -21.93 24.77 5.36
N ASN A 409 -22.16 24.53 6.65
CA ASN A 409 -21.31 25.05 7.73
C ASN A 409 -21.09 26.58 7.68
N GLY A 410 -22.12 27.34 7.25
CA GLY A 410 -22.03 28.79 7.08
C GLY A 410 -21.30 29.26 5.80
N LEU A 411 -20.78 28.36 5.00
CA LEU A 411 -20.13 28.62 3.73
C LEU A 411 -21.14 28.52 2.59
N ARG A 412 -21.24 29.55 1.78
CA ARG A 412 -22.06 29.53 0.56
C ARG A 412 -21.24 28.97 -0.60
N LEU A 413 -21.68 27.85 -1.16
CA LEU A 413 -21.08 27.15 -2.28
C LEU A 413 -21.99 27.27 -3.52
N PRO A 414 -21.65 28.13 -4.48
CA PRO A 414 -22.38 28.22 -5.73
C PRO A 414 -22.14 26.99 -6.60
N LYS A 415 -23.15 26.58 -7.38
CA LYS A 415 -23.07 25.49 -8.34
C LYS A 415 -23.00 26.02 -9.76
N ILE A 416 -22.12 25.49 -10.59
CA ILE A 416 -22.00 25.81 -12.01
C ILE A 416 -22.54 24.65 -12.84
N TYR A 417 -23.41 24.99 -13.81
CA TYR A 417 -23.88 24.04 -14.81
C TYR A 417 -23.09 24.22 -16.10
N PHE A 418 -22.12 23.33 -16.36
CA PHE A 418 -21.38 23.41 -17.62
C PHE A 418 -22.23 22.92 -18.79
N PRO A 419 -22.35 23.73 -19.85
CA PRO A 419 -22.94 23.28 -21.09
C PRO A 419 -22.25 22.03 -21.65
N SER A 420 -22.98 21.23 -22.43
CA SER A 420 -22.48 19.95 -22.96
C SER A 420 -21.19 20.07 -23.76
N PHE A 421 -20.96 21.21 -24.43
CA PHE A 421 -19.71 21.41 -25.16
C PHE A 421 -18.50 21.59 -24.26
N ILE A 422 -18.63 22.24 -23.09
CA ILE A 422 -17.55 22.31 -22.09
C ILE A 422 -17.32 20.93 -21.48
N GLN A 423 -18.41 20.22 -21.14
CA GLN A 423 -18.30 18.85 -20.65
C GLN A 423 -17.58 17.93 -21.63
N ASN A 424 -17.84 18.06 -22.93
CA ASN A 424 -17.18 17.27 -23.98
C ASN A 424 -15.68 17.58 -24.07
N ILE A 425 -15.29 18.84 -23.93
CA ILE A 425 -13.88 19.25 -23.89
C ILE A 425 -13.20 18.62 -22.64
N LEU A 426 -13.83 18.76 -21.47
CA LEU A 426 -13.29 18.16 -20.23
C LEU A 426 -13.15 16.63 -20.34
N LYS A 427 -14.16 15.96 -20.93
CA LYS A 427 -14.11 14.51 -21.18
C LYS A 427 -13.00 14.10 -22.13
N ALA A 428 -12.67 14.92 -23.13
CA ALA A 428 -11.51 14.66 -24.00
C ALA A 428 -10.19 14.60 -23.22
N PHE A 429 -10.10 15.36 -22.12
CA PHE A 429 -9.00 15.31 -21.15
C PHE A 429 -9.24 14.29 -20.02
N LYS A 430 -10.23 13.40 -20.15
CA LYS A 430 -10.63 12.41 -19.13
C LYS A 430 -11.07 13.04 -17.79
N ILE A 431 -11.47 14.30 -17.79
CA ILE A 431 -12.03 15.01 -16.64
C ILE A 431 -13.57 14.91 -16.70
N ASN A 432 -14.16 14.22 -15.73
CA ASN A 432 -15.61 14.16 -15.59
C ASN A 432 -16.07 15.13 -14.50
N LEU A 433 -16.54 16.29 -14.89
CA LEU A 433 -16.97 17.37 -13.98
C LEU A 433 -18.21 18.07 -14.54
N PRO A 434 -19.39 17.42 -14.56
CA PRO A 434 -20.55 17.93 -15.28
C PRO A 434 -21.15 19.18 -14.66
N ASN A 435 -21.30 19.25 -13.33
CA ASN A 435 -21.99 20.33 -12.63
C ASN A 435 -21.36 20.60 -11.26
N PRO A 436 -20.13 21.16 -11.19
CA PRO A 436 -19.42 21.32 -9.94
C PRO A 436 -19.97 22.46 -9.08
N TYR A 437 -19.82 22.29 -7.78
CA TYR A 437 -19.75 23.42 -6.86
C TYR A 437 -18.37 24.08 -6.97
N TYR A 438 -18.25 25.35 -6.62
CA TYR A 438 -16.95 26.00 -6.56
C TYR A 438 -16.74 26.82 -5.29
N LEU A 439 -15.49 26.93 -4.90
CA LEU A 439 -15.01 27.73 -3.79
C LEU A 439 -13.84 28.59 -4.26
N VAL A 440 -13.89 29.89 -3.98
CA VAL A 440 -12.76 30.82 -4.21
C VAL A 440 -12.07 31.04 -2.87
N HIS A 441 -10.82 30.62 -2.76
CA HIS A 441 -10.08 30.73 -1.51
C HIS A 441 -8.57 30.80 -1.75
N ASN A 442 -7.87 31.66 -1.02
CA ASN A 442 -6.39 31.80 -1.05
C ASN A 442 -5.77 31.94 -2.45
N GLY A 443 -6.43 32.66 -3.36
CA GLY A 443 -5.92 32.87 -4.74
C GLY A 443 -6.17 31.70 -5.70
N PHE A 444 -7.03 30.76 -5.32
CA PHE A 444 -7.39 29.59 -6.12
C PHE A 444 -8.91 29.45 -6.23
N VAL A 445 -9.36 28.81 -7.30
CA VAL A 445 -10.72 28.31 -7.46
C VAL A 445 -10.69 26.79 -7.36
N TYR A 446 -11.47 26.26 -6.46
CA TYR A 446 -11.64 24.82 -6.21
C TYR A 446 -12.98 24.38 -6.79
N PHE A 447 -13.00 23.34 -7.60
CA PHE A 447 -14.20 22.77 -8.21
C PHE A 447 -14.38 21.33 -7.75
N SER A 448 -15.57 20.96 -7.29
CA SER A 448 -15.91 19.58 -6.94
C SER A 448 -17.40 19.32 -7.13
N GLU A 449 -17.76 18.07 -7.43
CA GLU A 449 -19.17 17.64 -7.41
C GLU A 449 -19.72 17.54 -5.98
N SER A 450 -18.84 17.35 -4.96
CA SER A 450 -19.21 17.29 -3.56
C SER A 450 -18.96 18.62 -2.84
N PRO A 451 -20.03 19.27 -2.34
CA PRO A 451 -19.88 20.48 -1.53
C PRO A 451 -19.22 20.20 -0.17
N GLU A 452 -19.33 18.96 0.35
CA GLU A 452 -18.71 18.53 1.60
C GLU A 452 -17.18 18.61 1.51
N VAL A 453 -16.62 18.20 0.38
CA VAL A 453 -15.18 18.29 0.09
C VAL A 453 -14.70 19.74 0.14
N LEU A 454 -15.40 20.65 -0.52
CA LEU A 454 -15.07 22.08 -0.52
C LEU A 454 -15.17 22.70 0.88
N SER A 455 -16.20 22.30 1.64
CA SER A 455 -16.35 22.72 3.03
C SER A 455 -15.20 22.21 3.92
N SER A 456 -14.75 21.00 3.72
CA SER A 456 -13.62 20.40 4.47
C SER A 456 -12.30 21.10 4.16
N ILE A 457 -12.04 21.45 2.89
CA ILE A 457 -10.86 22.24 2.49
C ILE A 457 -10.87 23.60 3.17
N TYR A 458 -12.00 24.29 3.13
CA TYR A 458 -12.14 25.61 3.75
C TYR A 458 -11.89 25.55 5.25
N THR A 459 -12.57 24.63 5.95
CA THR A 459 -12.44 24.46 7.41
C THR A 459 -11.01 24.14 7.82
N SER A 460 -10.35 23.23 7.10
CA SER A 460 -8.95 22.88 7.37
C SER A 460 -7.99 24.03 7.14
N SER A 461 -8.26 24.83 6.09
CA SER A 461 -7.46 26.03 5.79
C SER A 461 -7.60 27.10 6.87
N VAL A 462 -8.81 27.31 7.40
CA VAL A 462 -9.06 28.25 8.51
C VAL A 462 -8.38 27.77 9.81
N ASN A 463 -8.32 26.46 10.03
CA ASN A 463 -7.65 25.86 11.19
C ASN A 463 -6.11 25.77 11.03
N GLU A 464 -5.53 26.33 9.96
CA GLU A 464 -4.10 26.32 9.65
C GLU A 464 -3.46 24.90 9.56
N SER A 465 -4.29 23.88 9.35
CA SER A 465 -3.81 22.50 9.15
C SER A 465 -3.16 22.38 7.77
N ARG A 466 -1.86 22.27 7.71
CA ARG A 466 -1.06 22.21 6.47
C ARG A 466 -0.64 20.78 6.15
N ILE A 467 -0.45 20.47 4.86
CA ILE A 467 0.07 19.18 4.41
C ILE A 467 1.45 18.88 5.00
N SER A 468 2.24 19.91 5.28
CA SER A 468 3.53 19.76 5.95
C SER A 468 3.44 19.16 7.36
N SER A 469 2.27 19.14 7.99
CA SER A 469 2.01 18.45 9.25
C SER A 469 1.48 17.03 9.08
N ASN A 470 1.23 16.58 7.84
CA ASN A 470 0.82 15.20 7.56
C ASN A 470 2.04 14.27 7.71
N PRO A 471 2.01 13.28 8.63
CA PRO A 471 3.16 12.41 8.88
C PRO A 471 3.57 11.58 7.66
N ASN A 472 2.61 11.12 6.87
CA ASN A 472 2.87 10.31 5.67
C ASN A 472 3.53 11.17 4.58
N TRP A 473 3.10 12.42 4.42
CA TRP A 473 3.74 13.35 3.50
C TRP A 473 5.16 13.71 3.93
N GLN A 474 5.41 13.86 5.25
CA GLN A 474 6.74 14.17 5.79
C GLN A 474 7.75 13.07 5.44
N VAL A 475 7.39 11.80 5.62
CA VAL A 475 8.27 10.66 5.34
C VAL A 475 8.78 10.68 3.90
N VAL A 476 7.89 10.86 2.92
CA VAL A 476 8.26 10.86 1.50
C VAL A 476 8.82 12.19 1.01
N SER A 477 8.81 13.23 1.83
CA SER A 477 9.31 14.58 1.48
C SER A 477 10.67 14.90 2.09
N GLU A 478 11.19 14.06 2.99
CA GLU A 478 12.43 14.33 3.73
C GLU A 478 13.65 14.59 2.82
N LYS A 479 13.78 13.82 1.74
CA LYS A 479 14.87 13.92 0.77
C LYS A 479 14.51 14.74 -0.47
N GLN A 480 13.27 15.21 -0.60
CA GLN A 480 12.81 15.90 -1.81
C GLN A 480 12.83 17.43 -1.65
N GLY A 481 13.09 18.09 -2.78
CA GLY A 481 12.93 19.54 -2.88
C GLY A 481 11.46 19.97 -2.91
N LEU A 482 11.24 21.26 -2.80
CA LEU A 482 9.89 21.84 -2.93
C LEU A 482 9.67 22.51 -4.30
N GLU A 483 10.75 22.77 -5.08
CA GLU A 483 10.63 23.31 -6.43
C GLU A 483 10.27 22.22 -7.42
N SER A 484 9.13 22.37 -8.10
CA SER A 484 8.67 21.38 -9.08
C SER A 484 7.80 22.03 -10.18
N SER A 485 7.89 21.47 -11.39
CA SER A 485 6.96 21.74 -12.48
C SER A 485 5.77 20.77 -12.45
N LEU A 486 5.99 19.56 -11.94
CA LEU A 486 4.96 18.57 -11.63
C LEU A 486 5.27 18.00 -10.25
N SER A 487 4.29 18.00 -9.37
CA SER A 487 4.38 17.35 -8.06
C SER A 487 3.19 16.43 -7.85
N LEU A 488 3.49 15.23 -7.46
CA LEU A 488 2.57 14.13 -7.24
C LEU A 488 2.75 13.61 -5.82
N PHE A 489 1.67 13.42 -5.10
CA PHE A 489 1.66 12.73 -3.82
C PHE A 489 0.48 11.77 -3.76
N TYR A 490 0.65 10.65 -3.14
CA TYR A 490 -0.42 9.71 -2.86
C TYR A 490 -0.26 9.01 -1.50
N ASP A 491 -1.39 8.78 -0.87
CA ASP A 491 -1.56 7.87 0.27
C ASP A 491 -2.72 6.93 -0.07
N LEU A 492 -2.38 5.70 -0.50
CA LEU A 492 -3.33 4.76 -1.09
C LEU A 492 -4.20 4.01 -0.10
N GLU A 493 -3.90 4.07 1.18
CA GLU A 493 -4.68 3.26 2.13
C GLU A 493 -6.14 3.67 2.23
N ARG A 494 -6.46 4.88 1.76
CA ARG A 494 -7.79 5.48 1.92
C ARG A 494 -8.44 5.92 0.61
N SER A 495 -7.70 5.94 -0.50
CA SER A 495 -8.27 6.26 -1.82
C SER A 495 -7.39 5.76 -2.96
N GLU A 496 -7.96 5.10 -3.97
CA GLU A 496 -7.24 4.81 -5.21
C GLU A 496 -7.09 6.11 -6.02
N PRO A 497 -5.86 6.54 -6.32
CA PRO A 497 -5.66 7.70 -7.17
C PRO A 497 -6.25 7.45 -8.55
N PHE A 498 -6.89 8.45 -9.14
CA PHE A 498 -7.57 8.32 -10.43
C PHE A 498 -6.62 8.00 -11.60
N PHE A 499 -5.31 8.18 -11.41
CA PHE A 499 -4.28 7.91 -12.43
C PHE A 499 -3.77 6.45 -12.47
N VAL A 500 -4.17 5.60 -11.51
CA VAL A 500 -3.69 4.21 -11.38
C VAL A 500 -4.70 3.20 -11.96
N ARG A 501 -5.40 3.51 -12.99
CA ARG A 501 -6.38 2.58 -13.57
C ARG A 501 -5.74 1.76 -14.69
N GLY A 502 -5.60 0.45 -14.48
CA GLY A 502 -5.44 -0.54 -15.55
C GLY A 502 -4.14 -1.34 -15.61
N ASP A 503 -3.11 -1.06 -14.81
CA ASP A 503 -1.86 -1.85 -14.81
C ASP A 503 -1.73 -2.69 -13.54
N ASN A 504 -1.77 -4.02 -13.69
CA ASN A 504 -1.67 -4.96 -12.56
C ASN A 504 -0.31 -4.90 -11.85
N VAL A 505 0.77 -4.57 -12.55
CA VAL A 505 2.12 -4.48 -11.94
C VAL A 505 2.22 -3.21 -11.12
N ILE A 506 1.82 -2.07 -11.68
CA ILE A 506 1.82 -0.77 -10.99
C ILE A 506 0.92 -0.83 -9.75
N SER A 507 -0.29 -1.38 -9.85
CA SER A 507 -1.19 -1.56 -8.71
C SER A 507 -0.54 -2.35 -7.58
N LYS A 508 0.11 -3.46 -7.88
CA LYS A 508 0.80 -4.29 -6.90
C LYS A 508 2.02 -3.60 -6.26
N VAL A 509 2.79 -2.83 -7.04
CA VAL A 509 3.89 -2.02 -6.51
C VAL A 509 3.37 -0.97 -5.54
N LEU A 510 2.26 -0.32 -5.90
CA LEU A 510 1.63 0.69 -5.06
C LEU A 510 1.00 0.10 -3.78
N GLU A 511 0.55 -1.16 -3.80
CA GLU A 511 0.10 -1.89 -2.61
C GLU A 511 1.25 -2.12 -1.61
N LEU A 512 2.47 -2.33 -2.10
CA LEU A 512 3.64 -2.49 -1.25
C LEU A 512 4.15 -1.15 -0.69
N TYR A 513 4.12 -0.10 -1.52
CA TYR A 513 4.52 1.26 -1.14
C TYR A 513 3.30 2.16 -1.17
N THR A 514 2.54 2.12 -0.10
CA THR A 514 1.24 2.80 0.02
C THR A 514 1.33 4.31 0.04
N ILE A 515 2.51 4.86 0.30
CA ILE A 515 2.77 6.28 0.34
C ILE A 515 3.84 6.62 -0.68
N GLY A 516 3.64 7.67 -1.46
CA GLY A 516 4.65 8.09 -2.40
C GLY A 516 4.54 9.55 -2.80
N ARG A 517 5.68 10.11 -3.16
CA ARG A 517 5.80 11.44 -3.76
C ARG A 517 6.74 11.38 -4.95
N CYS A 518 6.31 11.98 -6.06
CA CYS A 518 7.09 12.09 -7.28
C CYS A 518 7.10 13.55 -7.73
N ASP A 519 8.27 14.12 -7.85
CA ASP A 519 8.46 15.50 -8.34
C ASP A 519 9.28 15.50 -9.62
N ILE A 520 8.86 16.30 -10.56
CA ILE A 520 9.62 16.64 -11.75
C ILE A 520 9.97 18.12 -11.68
N SER A 521 11.24 18.43 -11.70
CA SER A 521 11.74 19.80 -11.79
C SER A 521 12.68 19.96 -12.97
N VAL A 522 12.79 21.17 -13.48
CA VAL A 522 13.70 21.47 -14.58
C VAL A 522 14.57 22.68 -14.23
N LYS A 523 15.87 22.54 -14.44
CA LYS A 523 16.83 23.62 -14.24
C LYS A 523 17.99 23.45 -15.22
N ASN A 524 18.34 24.53 -15.94
CA ASN A 524 19.48 24.54 -16.90
C ASN A 524 19.40 23.38 -17.91
N SER A 525 18.22 23.12 -18.49
CA SER A 525 17.98 22.01 -19.42
C SER A 525 18.29 20.62 -18.86
N VAL A 526 18.26 20.46 -17.56
CA VAL A 526 18.29 19.16 -16.88
C VAL A 526 16.94 18.95 -16.21
N LEU A 527 16.27 17.87 -16.60
CA LEU A 527 15.07 17.38 -15.94
C LEU A 527 15.50 16.52 -14.76
N THR A 528 15.09 16.91 -13.56
CA THR A 528 15.29 16.11 -12.35
C THR A 528 14.00 15.44 -11.97
N LEU A 529 13.97 14.12 -12.02
CA LEU A 529 12.91 13.28 -11.46
C LEU A 529 13.31 12.84 -10.06
N GLN A 530 12.47 13.10 -9.07
CA GLN A 530 12.64 12.60 -7.69
C GLN A 530 11.45 11.75 -7.32
N LEU A 531 11.72 10.52 -6.93
CA LEU A 531 10.71 9.57 -6.47
C LEU A 531 11.05 9.13 -5.05
N SER A 532 10.12 9.29 -4.15
CA SER A 532 10.18 8.76 -2.80
C SER A 532 8.95 7.91 -2.57
N VAL A 533 9.14 6.64 -2.26
CA VAL A 533 8.02 5.76 -1.89
C VAL A 533 8.34 5.08 -0.58
N ALA A 534 7.32 4.92 0.25
CA ALA A 534 7.46 4.28 1.54
C ALA A 534 6.30 3.32 1.81
N SER A 535 6.63 2.21 2.46
CA SER A 535 5.64 1.44 3.20
C SER A 535 5.37 2.15 4.53
N ARG A 536 4.19 2.00 5.09
CA ARG A 536 3.93 2.58 6.41
C ARG A 536 4.94 2.07 7.44
N PRO A 537 5.36 2.91 8.42
CA PRO A 537 6.25 2.49 9.48
C PRO A 537 5.73 1.23 10.19
N SER A 538 6.64 0.37 10.67
CA SER A 538 6.30 -0.79 11.50
C SER A 538 5.43 -0.36 12.68
N GLY A 539 4.28 -1.00 12.88
CA GLY A 539 3.27 -0.63 13.88
C GLY A 539 2.04 0.06 13.28
N GLN A 540 1.97 0.26 11.98
CA GLN A 540 0.78 0.76 11.30
C GLN A 540 0.07 -0.38 10.53
N ILE A 541 -1.25 -0.22 10.40
CA ILE A 541 -2.10 -1.15 9.64
C ILE A 541 -1.62 -1.22 8.20
N ARG A 542 -1.46 -2.45 7.68
CA ARG A 542 -1.07 -2.70 6.28
C ARG A 542 -2.14 -3.48 5.56
N LYS A 543 -2.43 -3.15 4.32
CA LYS A 543 -3.22 -4.02 3.45
C LYS A 543 -2.48 -5.34 3.22
N ILE A 544 -3.21 -6.43 3.25
CA ILE A 544 -2.66 -7.75 2.90
C ILE A 544 -2.59 -7.85 1.37
N SER A 545 -1.48 -8.34 0.85
CA SER A 545 -1.30 -8.54 -0.59
C SER A 545 -2.38 -9.45 -1.18
N GLY A 546 -2.91 -9.10 -2.35
CA GLY A 546 -4.01 -9.81 -3.01
C GLY A 546 -5.41 -9.27 -2.68
N PHE A 547 -5.53 -8.34 -1.72
CA PHE A 547 -6.78 -7.65 -1.41
C PHE A 547 -6.74 -6.19 -1.86
N PRO A 548 -7.89 -5.55 -2.18
CA PRO A 548 -9.26 -6.06 -2.08
C PRO A 548 -9.62 -7.04 -3.19
N ILE A 549 -10.49 -8.00 -2.89
CA ILE A 549 -11.06 -8.92 -3.86
C ILE A 549 -12.45 -8.44 -4.24
N SER A 550 -12.71 -8.29 -5.54
CA SER A 550 -14.05 -7.95 -6.04
C SER A 550 -14.98 -9.15 -5.96
N LEU A 551 -16.17 -8.96 -5.40
CA LEU A 551 -17.20 -9.98 -5.23
C LEU A 551 -18.28 -9.84 -6.30
N GLU A 552 -18.87 -10.97 -6.72
CA GLU A 552 -19.85 -10.98 -7.81
C GLU A 552 -21.23 -10.51 -7.36
N GLY A 553 -21.61 -10.80 -6.11
CA GLY A 553 -22.90 -10.48 -5.53
C GLY A 553 -22.80 -9.67 -4.24
N LYS A 554 -23.95 -9.20 -3.75
CA LYS A 554 -24.00 -8.52 -2.45
C LYS A 554 -23.65 -9.50 -1.34
N ALA A 555 -22.49 -9.30 -0.72
CA ALA A 555 -21.95 -10.16 0.32
C ALA A 555 -22.38 -9.72 1.73
N ASN A 556 -22.58 -10.71 2.60
CA ASN A 556 -22.85 -10.53 4.02
C ASN A 556 -22.33 -11.72 4.83
N GLN A 557 -22.49 -11.70 6.16
CA GLN A 557 -22.21 -12.82 7.08
C GLN A 557 -20.76 -13.35 6.97
N LEU A 558 -19.79 -12.45 7.01
CA LEU A 558 -18.38 -12.83 6.95
C LEU A 558 -17.99 -13.71 8.15
N GLN A 559 -17.31 -14.83 7.90
CA GLN A 559 -16.84 -15.77 8.91
C GLN A 559 -15.41 -16.21 8.60
N LEU A 560 -14.63 -16.49 9.64
CA LEU A 560 -13.32 -17.14 9.52
C LEU A 560 -13.37 -18.54 10.11
N GLU A 561 -12.60 -19.43 9.54
CA GLU A 561 -12.35 -20.75 10.11
C GLU A 561 -11.76 -20.59 11.54
N LYS A 562 -12.37 -21.22 12.54
CA LYS A 562 -11.93 -21.12 13.94
C LYS A 562 -10.80 -22.11 14.25
N THR A 563 -9.63 -21.77 13.77
CA THR A 563 -8.37 -22.49 14.05
C THR A 563 -7.30 -21.49 14.49
N GLU A 564 -6.20 -21.95 15.07
CA GLU A 564 -5.08 -21.06 15.41
C GLU A 564 -4.54 -20.29 14.21
N LYS A 565 -4.58 -20.90 13.03
CA LYS A 565 -4.18 -20.31 11.75
C LYS A 565 -5.26 -20.59 10.72
N PRO A 566 -6.29 -19.75 10.61
CA PRO A 566 -7.37 -19.96 9.66
C PRO A 566 -6.84 -19.89 8.23
N ALA A 567 -7.16 -20.92 7.46
CA ALA A 567 -6.81 -20.97 6.05
C ALA A 567 -7.94 -20.51 5.14
N HIS A 568 -9.19 -20.48 5.65
CA HIS A 568 -10.38 -20.17 4.85
C HIS A 568 -11.22 -19.06 5.47
N ILE A 569 -11.77 -18.22 4.59
CA ILE A 569 -12.76 -17.21 4.90
C ILE A 569 -14.05 -17.52 4.14
N PHE A 570 -15.18 -17.34 4.80
CA PHE A 570 -16.50 -17.65 4.26
C PHE A 570 -17.40 -16.43 4.28
N TRP A 571 -18.28 -16.32 3.27
CA TRP A 571 -19.33 -15.29 3.22
C TRP A 571 -20.52 -15.81 2.46
N VAL A 572 -21.63 -15.08 2.53
CA VAL A 572 -22.85 -15.38 1.78
C VAL A 572 -23.07 -14.28 0.75
N GLU A 573 -23.27 -14.64 -0.50
CA GLU A 573 -23.68 -13.72 -1.56
C GLU A 573 -25.17 -13.87 -1.86
N ASN A 574 -25.85 -12.74 -2.06
CA ASN A 574 -27.26 -12.67 -2.39
C ASN A 574 -28.17 -13.50 -1.43
N ASN A 575 -27.75 -13.60 -0.16
CA ASN A 575 -28.38 -14.36 0.92
C ASN A 575 -28.44 -15.88 0.70
N LYS A 576 -27.97 -16.42 -0.41
CA LYS A 576 -28.20 -17.80 -0.83
C LYS A 576 -26.95 -18.57 -1.20
N THR A 577 -25.94 -17.93 -1.78
CA THR A 577 -24.73 -18.61 -2.23
C THR A 577 -23.64 -18.48 -1.18
N ILE A 578 -23.19 -19.60 -0.64
CA ILE A 578 -22.03 -19.64 0.27
C ILE A 578 -20.77 -19.64 -0.59
N LYS A 579 -19.84 -18.76 -0.27
CA LYS A 579 -18.51 -18.71 -0.85
C LYS A 579 -17.47 -19.09 0.21
N SER A 580 -16.44 -19.80 -0.21
CA SER A 580 -15.26 -20.13 0.58
C SER A 580 -14.01 -19.71 -0.18
N MET A 581 -13.11 -19.03 0.44
CA MET A 581 -11.84 -18.63 -0.15
C MET A 581 -10.69 -19.09 0.72
N ASN A 582 -9.70 -19.71 0.09
CA ASN A 582 -8.42 -19.93 0.74
C ASN A 582 -7.62 -18.62 0.77
N ILE A 583 -7.27 -18.15 1.96
CA ILE A 583 -6.62 -16.83 2.16
C ILE A 583 -5.27 -16.75 1.41
N ASN A 584 -4.53 -17.86 1.32
CA ASN A 584 -3.20 -17.87 0.71
C ASN A 584 -3.21 -17.99 -0.82
N SER A 585 -4.19 -18.70 -1.40
CA SER A 585 -4.28 -18.91 -2.85
C SER A 585 -5.29 -17.99 -3.53
N THR A 586 -6.16 -17.32 -2.76
CA THR A 586 -7.29 -16.54 -3.25
C THR A 586 -8.25 -17.31 -4.16
N GLU A 587 -8.19 -18.64 -4.16
CA GLU A 587 -9.12 -19.49 -4.88
C GLU A 587 -10.48 -19.46 -4.19
N ILE A 588 -11.54 -19.15 -4.93
CA ILE A 588 -12.91 -19.03 -4.43
C ILE A 588 -13.72 -20.23 -4.90
N LEU A 589 -14.33 -20.91 -3.95
CA LEU A 589 -15.30 -21.98 -4.17
C LEU A 589 -16.71 -21.48 -3.83
N GLU A 590 -17.73 -22.08 -4.42
CA GLU A 590 -19.11 -21.69 -4.21
C GLU A 590 -20.04 -22.89 -4.01
N LEU A 591 -21.07 -22.68 -3.20
CA LEU A 591 -22.18 -23.63 -2.97
C LEU A 591 -23.51 -22.88 -2.95
N GLU A 592 -24.37 -23.14 -3.92
CA GLU A 592 -25.74 -22.59 -3.92
C GLU A 592 -26.63 -23.38 -2.97
N MET A 593 -27.24 -22.66 -2.03
CA MET A 593 -28.19 -23.24 -1.07
C MET A 593 -29.63 -23.21 -1.60
N PRO A 594 -30.51 -24.12 -1.13
CA PRO A 594 -31.90 -24.20 -1.62
C PRO A 594 -32.73 -22.96 -1.29
N SER A 595 -32.38 -22.22 -0.24
CA SER A 595 -33.03 -20.97 0.19
C SER A 595 -32.04 -20.06 0.92
N ASP A 596 -32.49 -18.91 1.38
CA ASP A 596 -31.67 -18.00 2.18
C ASP A 596 -31.03 -18.72 3.36
N VAL A 597 -29.76 -18.40 3.66
CA VAL A 597 -28.95 -19.17 4.58
C VAL A 597 -28.24 -18.27 5.59
N TYR A 598 -28.14 -18.75 6.81
CA TYR A 598 -27.23 -18.25 7.84
C TYR A 598 -26.00 -19.14 7.91
N ILE A 599 -24.81 -18.54 8.02
CA ILE A 599 -23.56 -19.27 8.23
C ILE A 599 -22.94 -18.92 9.57
N VAL A 600 -22.33 -19.91 10.22
CA VAL A 600 -21.59 -19.72 11.48
C VAL A 600 -20.38 -20.66 11.47
N ALA A 601 -19.19 -20.14 11.72
CA ALA A 601 -18.00 -20.97 11.82
C ALA A 601 -18.11 -21.94 13.00
N ALA A 602 -17.83 -23.21 12.75
CA ALA A 602 -17.82 -24.22 13.78
C ALA A 602 -16.61 -24.05 14.71
N ASP A 603 -16.81 -24.31 15.99
CA ASP A 603 -15.76 -24.27 17.01
C ASP A 603 -15.35 -25.73 17.29
N THR A 604 -14.49 -26.28 16.42
CA THR A 604 -14.07 -27.68 16.50
C THR A 604 -12.55 -27.82 16.39
N GLU A 605 -11.99 -28.65 17.25
CA GLU A 605 -10.59 -29.09 17.17
C GLU A 605 -10.42 -30.32 16.24
N ASN A 606 -11.54 -30.96 15.84
CA ASN A 606 -11.54 -32.14 15.00
C ASN A 606 -11.48 -31.75 13.53
N LYS A 607 -10.39 -31.99 12.84
CA LYS A 607 -10.21 -31.69 11.41
C LYS A 607 -11.14 -32.48 10.45
N GLU A 608 -11.72 -33.58 10.92
CA GLU A 608 -12.70 -34.38 10.15
C GLU A 608 -14.15 -33.86 10.34
N ALA A 609 -14.39 -33.00 11.31
CA ALA A 609 -15.67 -32.33 11.50
C ALA A 609 -15.81 -31.15 10.55
N GLY A 610 -17.04 -30.72 10.32
CA GLY A 610 -17.30 -29.55 9.49
C GLY A 610 -16.76 -28.27 10.13
N VAL A 611 -16.21 -27.40 9.31
CA VAL A 611 -15.66 -26.11 9.75
C VAL A 611 -16.69 -24.98 9.69
N LEU A 612 -17.81 -25.21 9.00
CA LEU A 612 -18.86 -24.23 8.81
C LEU A 612 -20.24 -24.87 8.97
N TRP A 613 -21.06 -24.26 9.79
CA TRP A 613 -22.49 -24.56 9.86
C TRP A 613 -23.25 -23.63 8.93
N ALA A 614 -24.21 -24.23 8.17
CA ALA A 614 -25.13 -23.48 7.32
C ALA A 614 -26.55 -23.87 7.69
N VAL A 615 -27.40 -22.88 7.99
CA VAL A 615 -28.78 -23.09 8.38
C VAL A 615 -29.71 -22.32 7.45
N THR A 616 -30.51 -23.03 6.68
CA THR A 616 -31.45 -22.38 5.76
C THR A 616 -32.68 -21.84 6.50
N ASN A 617 -33.28 -20.79 5.96
CA ASN A 617 -34.50 -20.20 6.51
C ASN A 617 -35.72 -21.18 6.45
N GLU A 618 -35.60 -22.25 5.68
CA GLU A 618 -36.61 -23.33 5.64
C GLU A 618 -36.35 -24.45 6.68
N GLY A 619 -35.24 -24.34 7.43
CA GLY A 619 -34.92 -25.25 8.55
C GLY A 619 -34.04 -26.43 8.18
N GLY A 620 -33.33 -26.39 7.06
CA GLY A 620 -32.28 -27.35 6.74
C GLY A 620 -30.97 -26.94 7.40
N VAL A 621 -30.31 -27.81 8.14
CA VAL A 621 -29.01 -27.60 8.76
C VAL A 621 -27.96 -28.43 8.04
N TYR A 622 -26.89 -27.81 7.62
CA TYR A 622 -25.78 -28.43 6.92
C TYR A 622 -24.47 -28.21 7.72
N SER A 623 -23.61 -29.22 7.70
CA SER A 623 -22.24 -29.11 8.14
C SER A 623 -21.34 -29.22 6.93
N LEU A 624 -20.47 -28.23 6.73
CA LEU A 624 -19.62 -28.07 5.55
C LEU A 624 -18.15 -28.15 5.90
N SER A 625 -17.38 -28.77 5.02
CA SER A 625 -15.93 -28.69 5.06
C SER A 625 -15.42 -27.35 4.51
N SER A 626 -14.13 -27.05 4.62
CA SER A 626 -13.52 -25.82 4.09
C SER A 626 -13.65 -25.65 2.57
N ASN A 627 -13.77 -26.75 1.82
CA ASN A 627 -14.03 -26.77 0.38
C ASN A 627 -15.53 -26.86 0.03
N LEU A 628 -16.42 -26.51 0.97
CA LEU A 628 -17.87 -26.49 0.84
C LEU A 628 -18.52 -27.85 0.54
N SER A 629 -17.83 -28.96 0.77
CA SER A 629 -18.45 -30.29 0.67
C SER A 629 -19.38 -30.53 1.86
N ILE A 630 -20.60 -30.96 1.58
CA ILE A 630 -21.58 -31.33 2.61
C ILE A 630 -21.13 -32.64 3.25
N LEU A 631 -21.05 -32.66 4.57
CA LEU A 631 -20.66 -33.86 5.31
C LEU A 631 -21.75 -34.91 5.31
N ASP A 632 -21.34 -36.17 5.44
CA ASP A 632 -22.27 -37.32 5.48
C ASP A 632 -23.33 -37.16 6.58
N GLY A 633 -24.58 -37.50 6.26
CA GLY A 633 -25.71 -37.41 7.16
C GLY A 633 -26.36 -36.02 7.28
N PHE A 634 -25.90 -35.05 6.52
CA PHE A 634 -26.55 -33.75 6.37
C PHE A 634 -27.28 -33.67 4.99
N PRO A 635 -28.32 -32.83 4.85
CA PRO A 635 -28.90 -31.93 5.87
C PRO A 635 -29.73 -32.61 6.96
N ILE A 636 -29.72 -32.02 8.15
CA ILE A 636 -30.64 -32.33 9.24
C ILE A 636 -31.81 -31.34 9.21
N LEU A 637 -33.03 -31.83 9.27
CA LEU A 637 -34.21 -30.97 9.26
C LEU A 637 -34.61 -30.58 10.68
N LEU A 638 -34.88 -29.29 10.87
CA LEU A 638 -35.45 -28.73 12.10
C LEU A 638 -36.98 -28.93 12.15
N ASP A 639 -37.54 -28.93 13.35
CA ASP A 639 -38.99 -29.05 13.56
C ASP A 639 -39.74 -27.74 13.31
N SER A 640 -39.02 -26.64 13.19
CA SER A 640 -39.53 -25.30 12.89
C SER A 640 -38.43 -24.48 12.23
N LYS A 641 -38.80 -23.41 11.54
CA LYS A 641 -37.87 -22.48 10.91
C LYS A 641 -37.02 -21.76 11.96
N PRO A 642 -35.78 -21.41 11.64
CA PRO A 642 -34.96 -20.54 12.51
C PRO A 642 -35.60 -19.14 12.59
N SER A 643 -35.62 -18.56 13.78
CA SER A 643 -36.19 -17.23 14.00
C SER A 643 -35.13 -16.10 13.88
N THR A 644 -33.85 -16.44 13.98
CA THR A 644 -32.73 -15.54 13.84
C THR A 644 -31.46 -16.32 13.57
N GLN A 645 -30.35 -15.60 13.34
CA GLN A 645 -29.04 -16.20 13.10
C GLN A 645 -28.62 -17.12 14.26
N PRO A 646 -28.23 -18.35 13.99
CA PRO A 646 -27.70 -19.29 14.98
C PRO A 646 -26.38 -18.83 15.58
N THR A 647 -26.00 -19.39 16.73
CA THR A 647 -24.70 -19.20 17.35
C THR A 647 -24.09 -20.53 17.74
N VAL A 648 -22.79 -20.57 18.01
CA VAL A 648 -22.05 -21.79 18.39
C VAL A 648 -21.62 -21.69 19.85
N ARG A 649 -21.88 -22.76 20.62
CA ARG A 649 -21.37 -22.95 21.98
C ARG A 649 -20.52 -24.20 22.01
N LYS A 650 -19.19 -24.07 22.10
CA LYS A 650 -18.28 -25.19 21.96
C LYS A 650 -18.61 -25.94 20.66
N ASN A 651 -18.79 -27.24 20.72
CA ASN A 651 -19.09 -28.10 19.58
C ASN A 651 -20.58 -28.19 19.22
N SER A 652 -21.42 -27.34 19.76
CA SER A 652 -22.87 -27.39 19.53
C SER A 652 -23.39 -26.12 18.85
N LEU A 653 -24.25 -26.30 17.86
CA LEU A 653 -24.96 -25.23 17.20
C LEU A 653 -26.28 -24.94 17.96
N ILE A 654 -26.49 -23.69 18.32
CA ILE A 654 -27.65 -23.19 19.06
C ILE A 654 -28.54 -22.43 18.09
N ILE A 655 -29.75 -22.96 17.87
CA ILE A 655 -30.64 -22.43 16.83
C ILE A 655 -31.95 -22.00 17.49
N PRO A 656 -32.25 -20.70 17.61
CA PRO A 656 -33.55 -20.21 17.98
C PRO A 656 -34.58 -20.51 16.88
N LEU A 657 -35.75 -20.97 17.28
CA LEU A 657 -36.81 -21.37 16.38
C LEU A 657 -38.06 -20.50 16.49
N GLU A 658 -38.80 -20.36 15.41
CA GLU A 658 -40.08 -19.61 15.38
C GLU A 658 -41.14 -20.19 16.35
N ASN A 659 -41.06 -21.48 16.65
CA ASN A 659 -41.94 -22.15 17.62
C ASN A 659 -41.57 -21.88 19.09
N LYS A 660 -40.75 -20.85 19.35
CA LYS A 660 -40.26 -20.40 20.68
C LYS A 660 -39.37 -21.41 21.43
N LYS A 661 -38.76 -22.35 20.72
CA LYS A 661 -37.77 -23.28 21.28
C LYS A 661 -36.38 -22.91 20.81
N ILE A 662 -35.40 -23.38 21.52
CA ILE A 662 -33.99 -23.32 21.12
C ILE A 662 -33.50 -24.74 20.86
N CYS A 663 -33.21 -25.07 19.62
CA CYS A 663 -32.61 -26.32 19.24
C CYS A 663 -31.10 -26.32 19.53
N VAL A 664 -30.60 -27.40 20.09
CA VAL A 664 -29.16 -27.65 20.28
C VAL A 664 -28.79 -28.85 19.40
N LEU A 665 -27.99 -28.62 18.41
CA LEU A 665 -27.49 -29.65 17.52
C LEU A 665 -25.99 -29.85 17.79
N ASN A 666 -25.63 -31.07 18.18
CA ASN A 666 -24.22 -31.42 18.46
C ASN A 666 -23.51 -31.94 17.21
N GLU A 667 -22.18 -31.99 17.24
CA GLU A 667 -21.37 -32.56 16.14
C GLU A 667 -21.69 -34.02 15.84
N ASP A 668 -22.07 -34.81 16.83
CA ASP A 668 -22.53 -36.20 16.68
C ASP A 668 -23.91 -36.33 16.03
N LYS A 669 -24.49 -35.22 15.56
CA LYS A 669 -25.80 -35.11 14.94
C LYS A 669 -26.98 -35.33 15.90
N SER A 670 -26.71 -35.45 17.20
CA SER A 670 -27.76 -35.50 18.20
C SER A 670 -28.46 -34.13 18.29
N LYS A 671 -29.81 -34.18 18.18
CA LYS A 671 -30.66 -33.00 18.25
C LYS A 671 -31.42 -33.02 19.58
N GLY A 672 -31.29 -31.92 20.31
CA GLY A 672 -31.97 -31.67 21.57
C GLY A 672 -32.58 -30.28 21.63
N TYR A 673 -33.22 -29.98 22.74
CA TYR A 673 -33.77 -28.65 23.01
C TYR A 673 -33.25 -28.16 24.34
N LEU A 674 -32.93 -26.86 24.38
CA LEU A 674 -32.59 -26.20 25.64
C LEU A 674 -33.85 -26.14 26.52
N GLU A 675 -33.74 -26.56 27.78
CA GLU A 675 -34.79 -26.40 28.78
C GLU A 675 -34.93 -24.94 29.17
N ILE A 676 -35.90 -24.26 28.58
CA ILE A 676 -36.17 -22.84 28.81
C ILE A 676 -37.60 -22.69 29.36
N PRO A 677 -37.90 -21.62 30.12
CA PRO A 677 -39.22 -21.25 30.49
C PRO A 677 -40.11 -21.02 29.25
N GLU A 678 -41.40 -21.03 29.46
CA GLU A 678 -42.32 -20.66 28.37
C GLU A 678 -42.11 -19.21 27.96
N LEU A 679 -41.76 -19.02 26.69
CA LEU A 679 -41.46 -17.69 26.16
C LEU A 679 -42.73 -16.93 25.80
N ASN A 680 -42.79 -15.67 26.09
CA ASN A 680 -43.88 -14.78 25.70
C ASN A 680 -43.92 -14.48 24.23
N GLY A 681 -42.74 -14.48 23.59
CA GLY A 681 -42.58 -14.18 22.16
C GLY A 681 -41.44 -14.93 21.50
N SER A 682 -41.20 -14.66 20.21
CA SER A 682 -40.07 -15.22 19.47
C SER A 682 -38.75 -14.59 19.84
N ILE A 683 -37.66 -15.34 19.71
CA ILE A 683 -36.27 -14.83 19.83
C ILE A 683 -35.91 -14.24 18.48
N LEU A 684 -35.68 -12.94 18.42
CA LEU A 684 -35.40 -12.20 17.16
C LEU A 684 -33.97 -11.69 17.04
N ALA A 685 -33.12 -11.86 18.07
CA ALA A 685 -31.72 -11.52 18.06
C ALA A 685 -30.89 -12.75 18.40
N SER A 686 -29.73 -12.88 17.81
CA SER A 686 -28.83 -14.00 18.04
C SER A 686 -28.49 -14.13 19.53
N PRO A 687 -28.55 -15.32 20.14
CA PRO A 687 -28.15 -15.53 21.51
C PRO A 687 -26.66 -15.22 21.70
N THR A 688 -26.32 -14.64 22.84
CA THR A 688 -24.93 -14.39 23.24
C THR A 688 -24.45 -15.54 24.13
N ILE A 689 -23.26 -16.01 23.84
CA ILE A 689 -22.61 -17.10 24.59
C ILE A 689 -21.45 -16.52 25.38
N LEU A 690 -21.36 -16.89 26.66
CA LEU A 690 -20.20 -16.68 27.50
C LEU A 690 -19.97 -17.93 28.37
N ASN A 691 -18.89 -18.65 28.13
CA ASN A 691 -18.58 -19.93 28.77
C ASN A 691 -19.73 -20.95 28.59
N ASP A 692 -20.38 -21.39 29.66
CA ASP A 692 -21.54 -22.29 29.63
C ASP A 692 -22.89 -21.54 29.59
N LYS A 693 -22.88 -20.23 29.71
CA LYS A 693 -24.08 -19.40 29.79
C LYS A 693 -24.56 -18.95 28.41
N ILE A 694 -25.85 -18.99 28.20
CA ILE A 694 -26.54 -18.51 27.01
C ILE A 694 -27.49 -17.39 27.43
N ALA A 695 -27.32 -16.21 26.89
CA ALA A 695 -28.23 -15.10 27.09
C ALA A 695 -29.02 -14.82 25.80
N PHE A 696 -30.30 -14.66 25.92
CA PHE A 696 -31.17 -14.31 24.81
C PHE A 696 -32.36 -13.47 25.29
N TYR A 697 -33.02 -12.88 24.32
CA TYR A 697 -34.12 -11.98 24.58
C TYR A 697 -35.44 -12.53 24.01
N ASP A 698 -36.47 -12.56 24.85
CA ASP A 698 -37.83 -12.94 24.50
C ASP A 698 -38.62 -11.69 24.10
N LYS A 699 -39.06 -11.62 22.84
CA LYS A 699 -39.87 -10.50 22.32
C LYS A 699 -41.32 -10.66 22.64
N GLY A 700 -41.72 -10.51 23.89
CA GLY A 700 -43.10 -10.42 24.33
C GLY A 700 -43.51 -9.00 24.73
N PHE A 701 -44.81 -8.79 24.98
CA PHE A 701 -45.33 -7.51 25.52
C PHE A 701 -44.67 -7.17 26.88
N LEU A 702 -44.40 -8.17 27.71
CA LEU A 702 -43.58 -8.12 28.91
C LEU A 702 -42.30 -8.91 28.62
N GLY A 703 -41.42 -8.36 27.76
CA GLY A 703 -40.19 -9.00 27.38
C GLY A 703 -39.26 -9.27 28.55
N LYS A 704 -38.51 -10.37 28.41
CA LYS A 704 -37.51 -10.77 29.39
C LYS A 704 -36.18 -11.04 28.73
N VAL A 705 -35.09 -10.80 29.41
CA VAL A 705 -33.79 -11.37 29.12
C VAL A 705 -33.62 -12.61 29.94
N HIS A 706 -33.33 -13.72 29.29
CA HIS A 706 -33.06 -15.01 29.92
C HIS A 706 -31.56 -15.27 29.88
N VAL A 707 -30.98 -15.69 31.00
CA VAL A 707 -29.59 -16.13 31.11
C VAL A 707 -29.60 -17.54 31.67
N ILE A 708 -29.21 -18.51 30.86
CA ILE A 708 -29.30 -19.93 31.20
C ILE A 708 -27.89 -20.51 31.15
N GLY A 709 -27.43 -21.02 32.28
CA GLY A 709 -26.21 -21.80 32.43
C GLY A 709 -26.56 -23.26 32.82
N SER A 710 -25.53 -24.06 33.02
CA SER A 710 -25.69 -25.47 33.44
C SER A 710 -26.38 -25.61 34.82
N GLU A 711 -26.13 -24.69 35.75
CA GLU A 711 -26.62 -24.74 37.13
C GLU A 711 -27.48 -23.52 37.50
N SER A 712 -27.67 -22.55 36.61
CA SER A 712 -28.35 -21.29 36.90
C SER A 712 -29.34 -20.91 35.82
N LYS A 713 -30.50 -20.37 36.21
CA LYS A 713 -31.48 -19.78 35.29
C LYS A 713 -31.92 -18.44 35.87
N ASN A 714 -31.56 -17.36 35.22
CA ASN A 714 -31.93 -16.01 35.62
C ASN A 714 -32.80 -15.35 34.55
N GLU A 715 -33.77 -14.55 35.02
CA GLU A 715 -34.68 -13.82 34.16
C GLU A 715 -34.71 -12.35 34.61
N TYR A 716 -34.56 -11.45 33.67
CA TYR A 716 -34.62 -10.01 33.94
C TYR A 716 -35.78 -9.38 33.16
N ASN A 717 -36.62 -8.62 33.86
CA ASN A 717 -37.72 -7.91 33.21
C ASN A 717 -37.20 -6.72 32.42
N VAL A 718 -37.67 -6.58 31.20
CA VAL A 718 -37.34 -5.48 30.29
C VAL A 718 -38.46 -4.44 30.37
N LEU A 719 -38.11 -3.19 30.64
CA LEU A 719 -39.04 -2.08 30.52
C LEU A 719 -39.19 -1.72 29.01
N GLY A 720 -40.18 -2.33 28.38
CA GLY A 720 -40.38 -2.21 26.94
C GLY A 720 -39.84 -3.41 26.19
N ILE A 721 -39.57 -3.24 24.90
CA ILE A 721 -39.03 -4.28 24.01
C ILE A 721 -37.52 -4.11 23.93
N ALA A 722 -36.76 -5.14 24.26
CA ALA A 722 -35.31 -5.11 24.14
C ALA A 722 -34.87 -5.01 22.65
N PHE A 723 -33.76 -4.40 22.42
CA PHE A 723 -33.20 -4.16 21.09
C PHE A 723 -31.83 -4.85 20.98
N GLY A 724 -31.63 -5.63 19.93
CA GLY A 724 -30.41 -6.36 19.68
C GLY A 724 -30.20 -7.57 20.60
N SER A 725 -28.95 -8.05 20.67
CA SER A 725 -28.54 -9.15 21.53
C SER A 725 -28.10 -8.62 22.90
N PRO A 726 -28.36 -9.36 24.01
CA PRO A 726 -27.80 -9.00 25.29
C PRO A 726 -26.28 -9.21 25.30
N ALA A 727 -25.54 -8.47 26.11
CA ALA A 727 -24.11 -8.68 26.36
C ALA A 727 -23.87 -9.31 27.72
N LEU A 728 -22.91 -10.23 27.80
CA LEU A 728 -22.52 -10.91 29.03
C LEU A 728 -21.11 -10.50 29.44
N MET A 729 -20.90 -10.38 30.74
CA MET A 729 -19.59 -10.21 31.37
C MET A 729 -19.51 -11.07 32.62
N GLU A 730 -18.42 -11.74 32.85
CA GLU A 730 -18.12 -12.45 34.09
C GLU A 730 -16.98 -11.75 34.81
N LYS A 731 -17.20 -11.38 36.04
CA LYS A 731 -16.20 -10.71 36.89
C LYS A 731 -16.37 -11.12 38.36
N ASP A 732 -15.29 -11.51 39.01
CA ASP A 732 -15.25 -11.92 40.40
C ASP A 732 -16.23 -13.07 40.74
N GLY A 733 -16.50 -13.96 39.76
CA GLY A 733 -17.43 -15.09 39.91
C GLY A 733 -18.92 -14.72 39.80
N GLU A 734 -19.22 -13.46 39.46
CA GLU A 734 -20.59 -12.98 39.22
C GLU A 734 -20.79 -12.69 37.74
N THR A 735 -22.00 -12.92 37.21
CA THR A 735 -22.35 -12.63 35.83
C THR A 735 -23.18 -11.36 35.74
N TYR A 736 -22.73 -10.48 34.86
CA TYR A 736 -23.43 -9.25 34.54
C TYR A 736 -24.01 -9.33 33.15
N THR A 737 -25.27 -8.94 33.02
CA THR A 737 -26.00 -8.97 31.76
C THR A 737 -26.45 -7.57 31.38
N ALA A 738 -25.98 -7.06 30.26
CA ALA A 738 -26.38 -5.77 29.73
C ALA A 738 -27.29 -5.93 28.51
N PHE A 739 -28.33 -5.11 28.43
CA PHE A 739 -29.25 -5.09 27.30
C PHE A 739 -29.86 -3.70 27.08
N ILE A 740 -30.34 -3.47 25.88
CA ILE A 740 -30.92 -2.20 25.46
C ILE A 740 -32.43 -2.38 25.27
N THR A 741 -33.20 -1.47 25.86
CA THR A 741 -34.64 -1.45 25.67
C THR A 741 -35.03 -0.64 24.43
N GLN A 742 -36.21 -0.90 23.87
CA GLN A 742 -36.71 -0.15 22.71
C GLN A 742 -36.90 1.35 23.02
N ALA A 743 -37.08 1.69 24.29
CA ALA A 743 -37.06 3.08 24.74
C ALA A 743 -35.66 3.74 24.75
N GLY A 744 -34.63 2.98 24.24
CA GLY A 744 -33.28 3.47 24.13
C GLY A 744 -32.48 3.52 25.42
N GLY A 745 -32.96 2.92 26.50
CA GLY A 745 -32.23 2.79 27.73
C GLY A 745 -31.29 1.58 27.75
N LEU A 746 -30.16 1.68 28.44
CA LEU A 746 -29.25 0.58 28.75
C LEU A 746 -29.51 0.13 30.19
N SER A 747 -29.68 -1.19 30.39
CA SER A 747 -29.87 -1.79 31.72
C SER A 747 -28.81 -2.88 31.90
N ILE A 748 -28.14 -2.89 33.06
CA ILE A 748 -27.13 -3.89 33.44
C ILE A 748 -27.57 -4.54 34.74
N TRP A 749 -27.70 -5.84 34.74
CA TRP A 749 -28.11 -6.68 35.86
C TRP A 749 -26.98 -7.57 36.33
N CYS A 750 -26.96 -7.90 37.62
CA CYS A 750 -26.07 -8.91 38.20
C CYS A 750 -26.88 -10.16 38.52
N ASP A 751 -26.33 -11.36 38.31
CA ASP A 751 -26.97 -12.63 38.65
C ASP A 751 -27.10 -12.85 40.17
N LYS A 752 -26.33 -12.13 40.98
CA LYS A 752 -26.43 -12.16 42.44
C LYS A 752 -27.59 -11.29 42.94
N GLU A 753 -28.57 -11.92 43.52
CA GLU A 753 -29.73 -11.22 44.09
C GLU A 753 -29.31 -10.21 45.17
N GLY A 754 -29.89 -9.02 45.10
CA GLY A 754 -29.61 -7.95 46.07
C GLY A 754 -28.22 -7.30 45.98
N LYS A 755 -27.48 -7.52 44.86
CA LYS A 755 -26.21 -6.83 44.65
C LYS A 755 -26.40 -5.30 44.66
N VAL A 756 -25.70 -4.61 45.56
CA VAL A 756 -25.79 -3.14 45.68
C VAL A 756 -25.32 -2.46 44.39
N GLY A 757 -26.10 -1.51 43.91
CA GLY A 757 -25.84 -0.76 42.68
C GLY A 757 -26.41 -1.39 41.40
N PHE A 758 -27.11 -2.54 41.49
CA PHE A 758 -27.76 -3.18 40.37
C PHE A 758 -29.27 -3.38 40.62
N PRO A 759 -30.12 -3.26 39.55
CA PRO A 759 -29.72 -2.99 38.17
C PRO A 759 -29.17 -1.56 38.00
N LEU A 760 -28.13 -1.47 37.15
CA LEU A 760 -27.58 -0.19 36.75
C LEU A 760 -28.31 0.25 35.48
N GLU A 761 -29.04 1.36 35.55
CA GLU A 761 -29.82 1.87 34.45
C GLU A 761 -29.24 3.18 33.92
N LYS A 762 -29.09 3.29 32.62
CA LYS A 762 -28.66 4.51 31.93
C LYS A 762 -29.65 4.89 30.85
N ARG A 763 -30.10 6.15 30.88
CA ARG A 763 -31.01 6.70 29.89
C ARG A 763 -30.62 8.14 29.58
N ILE A 764 -30.55 8.47 28.30
CA ILE A 764 -30.29 9.81 27.80
C ILE A 764 -31.53 10.29 27.06
N TRP A 765 -32.07 11.43 27.45
CA TRP A 765 -33.33 11.92 26.91
C TRP A 765 -33.18 12.28 25.43
N GLY A 766 -34.05 11.73 24.58
CA GLY A 766 -34.03 11.94 23.13
C GLY A 766 -32.90 11.19 22.38
N ILE A 767 -32.09 10.40 23.06
CA ILE A 767 -30.97 9.66 22.51
C ILE A 767 -31.15 8.18 22.85
N TYR A 768 -30.85 7.31 21.89
CA TYR A 768 -31.03 5.86 22.01
C TYR A 768 -29.69 5.14 22.02
N PHE A 769 -29.49 4.22 22.97
CA PHE A 769 -28.45 3.21 22.84
C PHE A 769 -28.82 2.24 21.73
N LEU A 770 -27.90 1.91 20.83
CA LEU A 770 -28.17 1.12 19.62
C LEU A 770 -27.66 -0.31 19.73
N ASN A 771 -26.50 -0.51 20.35
CA ASN A 771 -25.87 -1.82 20.47
C ASN A 771 -25.05 -1.85 21.77
N VAL A 772 -24.92 -3.02 22.37
CA VAL A 772 -24.10 -3.22 23.57
C VAL A 772 -23.29 -4.51 23.42
N ILE A 773 -22.00 -4.43 23.76
CA ILE A 773 -21.08 -5.58 23.84
C ILE A 773 -20.25 -5.50 25.12
N SER A 774 -19.51 -6.56 25.39
CA SER A 774 -18.52 -6.61 26.49
C SER A 774 -17.19 -7.12 25.93
N ASN A 775 -16.07 -6.59 26.48
CA ASN A 775 -14.74 -7.15 26.28
C ASN A 775 -14.26 -7.99 27.52
N GLY A 776 -15.14 -8.29 28.45
CA GLY A 776 -14.83 -8.98 29.70
C GLY A 776 -14.49 -8.05 30.87
N ASN A 777 -14.07 -6.81 30.62
CA ASN A 777 -13.72 -5.80 31.62
C ASN A 777 -14.78 -4.69 31.77
N TYR A 778 -15.36 -4.30 30.63
CA TYR A 778 -16.31 -3.20 30.52
C TYR A 778 -17.42 -3.55 29.54
N PHE A 779 -18.55 -2.86 29.67
CA PHE A 779 -19.56 -2.79 28.63
C PHE A 779 -19.31 -1.61 27.73
N TYR A 780 -19.62 -1.77 26.44
CA TYR A 780 -19.48 -0.75 25.42
C TYR A 780 -20.78 -0.59 24.66
N ALA A 781 -21.18 0.64 24.42
CA ALA A 781 -22.41 0.91 23.68
C ALA A 781 -22.27 2.17 22.82
N LEU A 782 -22.92 2.15 21.64
CA LEU A 782 -23.04 3.30 20.76
C LEU A 782 -24.42 3.92 20.92
N THR A 783 -24.51 5.25 20.90
CA THR A 783 -25.77 5.97 20.91
C THR A 783 -26.08 6.60 19.55
N SER A 784 -27.39 6.89 19.33
CA SER A 784 -27.92 7.39 18.07
C SER A 784 -27.36 8.75 17.63
N ASP A 785 -26.76 9.50 18.52
CA ASP A 785 -26.07 10.78 18.25
C ASP A 785 -24.59 10.62 17.92
N GLY A 786 -24.11 9.37 17.78
CA GLY A 786 -22.73 9.08 17.43
C GLY A 786 -21.74 9.11 18.58
N MET A 787 -22.21 9.06 19.81
CA MET A 787 -21.34 8.90 20.97
C MET A 787 -21.11 7.43 21.27
N PHE A 788 -19.85 7.06 21.43
CA PHE A 788 -19.41 5.74 21.85
C PHE A 788 -19.02 5.77 23.31
N HIS A 789 -19.57 4.87 24.09
CA HIS A 789 -19.48 4.85 25.56
C HIS A 789 -18.81 3.58 26.04
N ARG A 790 -17.91 3.71 27.01
CA ARG A 790 -17.46 2.63 27.89
C ARG A 790 -18.16 2.79 29.25
N ILE A 791 -18.76 1.73 29.72
CA ILE A 791 -19.53 1.70 30.96
C ILE A 791 -18.88 0.71 31.94
N SER A 792 -18.48 1.18 33.09
CA SER A 792 -17.93 0.33 34.18
C SER A 792 -19.02 -0.11 35.14
N LEU A 793 -18.76 -1.19 35.89
CA LEU A 793 -19.73 -1.76 36.84
C LEU A 793 -20.04 -0.86 38.07
N ASP A 794 -19.21 0.12 38.33
CA ASP A 794 -19.48 1.18 39.34
C ASP A 794 -20.37 2.30 38.82
N GLY A 795 -20.80 2.23 37.56
CA GLY A 795 -21.64 3.21 36.90
C GLY A 795 -20.87 4.36 36.26
N GLY A 796 -19.53 4.32 36.25
CA GLY A 796 -18.69 5.30 35.53
C GLY A 796 -18.89 5.18 34.03
N ILE A 797 -18.95 6.32 33.32
CA ILE A 797 -19.06 6.38 31.87
C ILE A 797 -17.97 7.30 31.36
N ILE A 798 -17.19 6.81 30.37
CA ILE A 798 -16.37 7.64 29.52
C ILE A 798 -16.91 7.55 28.10
N SER A 799 -16.73 8.61 27.31
CA SER A 799 -17.37 8.69 26.00
C SER A 799 -16.48 9.43 25.01
N VAL A 800 -16.54 8.99 23.77
CA VAL A 800 -15.89 9.65 22.62
C VAL A 800 -16.91 9.81 21.50
N ARG A 801 -16.82 10.93 20.76
CA ARG A 801 -17.63 11.13 19.57
C ARG A 801 -17.00 10.46 18.37
N ILE A 802 -17.76 9.65 17.64
CA ILE A 802 -17.34 9.11 16.35
C ILE A 802 -17.71 10.14 15.29
N PRO A 803 -16.75 10.65 14.49
CA PRO A 803 -17.03 11.60 13.42
C PRO A 803 -18.01 11.01 12.40
N ASN A 804 -18.98 11.79 11.96
CA ASN A 804 -19.96 11.46 10.90
C ASN A 804 -20.84 10.22 11.19
N ALA A 805 -20.88 9.73 12.43
CA ALA A 805 -21.72 8.61 12.79
C ALA A 805 -23.17 9.09 13.06
N THR A 806 -24.00 9.07 12.02
CA THR A 806 -25.46 8.97 12.16
C THR A 806 -25.83 7.50 12.04
N ALA A 807 -25.37 6.69 13.00
CA ALA A 807 -25.49 5.24 12.92
C ALA A 807 -26.95 4.80 13.11
N LYS A 808 -27.63 4.41 12.04
CA LYS A 808 -28.87 3.64 12.12
C LYS A 808 -28.59 2.17 12.41
N GLU A 809 -27.48 1.65 11.90
CA GLU A 809 -27.03 0.26 12.09
C GLU A 809 -25.51 0.30 12.33
N ALA A 810 -25.09 0.10 13.56
CA ALA A 810 -23.68 -0.06 13.91
C ALA A 810 -23.42 -1.50 14.33
N SER A 811 -22.35 -2.08 13.85
CA SER A 811 -21.82 -3.34 14.34
C SER A 811 -20.68 -3.07 15.34
N LEU A 812 -20.75 -3.71 16.49
CA LEU A 812 -19.70 -3.66 17.51
C LEU A 812 -19.07 -5.05 17.64
N THR A 813 -17.75 -5.09 17.67
CA THR A 813 -16.99 -6.34 17.86
C THR A 813 -15.86 -6.08 18.86
N ALA A 814 -15.72 -6.95 19.86
CA ALA A 814 -14.60 -6.94 20.78
C ALA A 814 -13.62 -8.05 20.43
N VAL A 815 -12.34 -7.70 20.30
CA VAL A 815 -11.27 -8.67 20.06
C VAL A 815 -10.11 -8.29 20.96
N ASN A 816 -9.69 -9.24 21.80
CA ASN A 816 -8.77 -8.97 22.91
C ASN A 816 -9.32 -7.83 23.78
N SER A 817 -8.53 -6.80 24.03
CA SER A 817 -8.98 -5.61 24.76
C SER A 817 -9.57 -4.50 23.88
N ASN A 818 -9.50 -4.62 22.57
CA ASN A 818 -9.87 -3.59 21.61
C ASN A 818 -11.32 -3.75 21.12
N ILE A 819 -11.93 -2.63 20.76
CA ILE A 819 -13.31 -2.58 20.26
C ILE A 819 -13.30 -2.02 18.84
N TYR A 820 -13.99 -2.71 17.95
CA TYR A 820 -14.13 -2.32 16.56
C TYR A 820 -15.58 -1.99 16.24
N ILE A 821 -15.76 -0.90 15.51
CA ILE A 821 -17.10 -0.36 15.20
C ILE A 821 -17.22 -0.18 13.71
N GLY A 822 -18.03 -1.01 13.06
CA GLY A 822 -18.46 -0.78 11.68
C GLY A 822 -19.69 0.13 11.67
N ILE A 823 -19.64 1.21 10.92
CA ILE A 823 -20.78 2.12 10.75
C ILE A 823 -21.21 2.18 9.29
N ASP A 824 -22.44 2.64 9.04
CA ASP A 824 -22.90 2.99 7.71
C ASP A 824 -21.96 4.04 7.10
N GLY A 825 -21.50 3.84 5.87
CA GLY A 825 -20.58 4.73 5.23
C GLY A 825 -19.21 4.11 4.90
N ASN A 826 -19.10 2.78 5.03
CA ASN A 826 -17.92 2.03 4.62
C ASN A 826 -16.68 2.32 5.48
N VAL A 827 -16.87 2.50 6.78
CA VAL A 827 -15.82 2.87 7.73
C VAL A 827 -15.86 1.96 8.96
N ILE A 828 -14.70 1.45 9.37
CA ILE A 828 -14.51 0.71 10.62
C ILE A 828 -13.54 1.49 11.50
N TYR A 829 -13.97 1.83 12.70
CA TYR A 829 -13.15 2.42 13.76
C TYR A 829 -12.62 1.35 14.69
N GLY A 830 -11.41 1.52 15.21
CA GLY A 830 -10.82 0.69 16.25
C GLY A 830 -10.44 1.53 17.46
N PHE A 831 -10.81 1.10 18.66
CA PHE A 831 -10.52 1.78 19.91
C PHE A 831 -9.89 0.83 20.92
N ASN A 832 -8.99 1.35 21.75
CA ASN A 832 -8.52 0.64 22.93
C ASN A 832 -9.53 0.76 24.10
N GLU A 833 -9.26 0.10 25.22
CA GLU A 833 -10.13 0.15 26.40
C GLU A 833 -10.37 1.57 26.94
N ASN A 834 -9.49 2.52 26.71
CA ASN A 834 -9.62 3.91 27.14
C ASN A 834 -10.39 4.79 26.15
N LEU A 835 -10.94 4.21 25.08
CA LEU A 835 -11.60 4.88 23.97
C LEU A 835 -10.66 5.81 23.19
N GLU A 836 -9.37 5.50 23.17
CA GLU A 836 -8.41 6.14 22.30
C GLU A 836 -8.43 5.43 20.95
N LEU A 837 -8.48 6.18 19.86
CA LEU A 837 -8.46 5.64 18.50
C LEU A 837 -7.14 4.88 18.28
N LEU A 838 -7.23 3.64 17.81
CA LEU A 838 -6.07 2.85 17.47
C LEU A 838 -5.33 3.47 16.28
N GLN A 839 -4.02 3.39 16.29
CA GLN A 839 -3.19 3.93 15.23
C GLN A 839 -3.53 3.25 13.89
N GLY A 840 -3.71 4.04 12.85
CA GLY A 840 -4.09 3.58 11.51
C GLY A 840 -5.59 3.41 11.27
N PHE A 841 -6.44 3.51 12.30
CA PHE A 841 -7.88 3.58 12.13
C PHE A 841 -8.36 5.03 11.90
N PRO A 842 -9.48 5.22 11.19
CA PRO A 842 -10.41 4.22 10.65
C PRO A 842 -9.90 3.54 9.37
N ILE A 843 -10.40 2.32 9.10
CA ILE A 843 -10.16 1.57 7.87
C ILE A 843 -11.45 1.41 7.06
N THR A 844 -11.32 1.06 5.78
CA THR A 844 -12.49 0.89 4.89
C THR A 844 -13.15 -0.46 5.09
N GLY A 845 -14.45 -0.46 5.38
CA GLY A 845 -15.24 -1.68 5.51
C GLY A 845 -16.61 -1.41 6.10
N THR A 846 -17.47 -2.40 6.05
CA THR A 846 -18.85 -2.35 6.58
C THR A 846 -19.21 -3.65 7.27
N GLY A 847 -20.22 -3.63 8.13
CA GLY A 847 -20.69 -4.80 8.86
C GLY A 847 -19.75 -5.21 10.00
N VAL A 848 -19.79 -6.49 10.33
CA VAL A 848 -18.95 -7.09 11.39
C VAL A 848 -17.63 -7.55 10.79
N PRO A 849 -16.50 -6.91 11.12
CA PRO A 849 -15.20 -7.41 10.69
C PRO A 849 -14.83 -8.68 11.46
N VAL A 850 -14.04 -9.54 10.83
CA VAL A 850 -13.52 -10.76 11.44
C VAL A 850 -12.00 -10.70 11.56
N PHE A 851 -11.46 -11.30 12.61
CA PHE A 851 -10.06 -11.14 13.00
C PHE A 851 -9.39 -12.49 13.30
N ALA A 852 -8.18 -12.67 12.79
CA ALA A 852 -7.31 -13.78 13.15
C ALA A 852 -5.87 -13.48 12.70
N ASP A 853 -4.89 -14.21 13.21
CA ASP A 853 -3.53 -14.24 12.64
C ASP A 853 -3.49 -15.27 11.49
N ALA A 854 -3.92 -14.84 10.32
CA ALA A 854 -4.06 -15.74 9.17
C ALA A 854 -2.73 -16.02 8.45
N ASN A 855 -1.77 -15.12 8.54
CA ASN A 855 -0.46 -15.25 7.92
C ASN A 855 0.61 -15.85 8.86
N GLY A 856 0.32 -15.96 10.16
CA GLY A 856 1.20 -16.55 11.18
C GLY A 856 2.35 -15.64 11.61
N ASP A 857 2.21 -14.31 11.45
CA ASP A 857 3.24 -13.34 11.84
C ASP A 857 3.11 -12.84 13.30
N GLY A 858 2.10 -13.35 14.03
CA GLY A 858 1.81 -12.98 15.41
C GLY A 858 0.97 -11.73 15.58
N ASN A 859 0.58 -11.07 14.49
CA ASN A 859 -0.31 -9.91 14.49
C ASN A 859 -1.72 -10.32 14.05
N LEU A 860 -2.73 -9.56 14.46
CA LEU A 860 -4.09 -9.79 13.99
C LEU A 860 -4.25 -9.27 12.57
N ASP A 861 -4.85 -10.08 11.72
CA ASP A 861 -5.39 -9.66 10.44
C ASP A 861 -6.87 -9.35 10.59
N CYS A 862 -7.32 -8.28 9.95
CA CYS A 862 -8.72 -7.85 9.91
C CYS A 862 -9.27 -8.04 8.51
N PHE A 863 -10.36 -8.77 8.38
CA PHE A 863 -11.09 -8.93 7.12
C PHE A 863 -12.45 -8.25 7.23
N ALA A 864 -12.81 -7.48 6.21
CA ALA A 864 -14.08 -6.78 6.19
C ALA A 864 -14.66 -6.66 4.78
N LEU A 865 -15.97 -6.73 4.69
CA LEU A 865 -16.71 -6.43 3.47
C LEU A 865 -16.79 -4.91 3.26
N THR A 866 -17.04 -4.49 2.02
CA THR A 866 -17.25 -3.08 1.67
C THR A 866 -18.59 -2.87 0.98
N ILE A 867 -19.08 -1.64 0.98
CA ILE A 867 -20.37 -1.30 0.33
C ILE A 867 -20.30 -1.52 -1.19
N ASP A 868 -19.13 -1.36 -1.79
CA ASP A 868 -18.90 -1.58 -3.23
C ASP A 868 -18.58 -3.04 -3.59
N ASN A 869 -19.01 -3.98 -2.75
CA ASN A 869 -18.89 -5.43 -2.93
C ASN A 869 -17.45 -5.90 -3.10
N LYS A 870 -16.56 -5.47 -2.20
CA LYS A 870 -15.21 -5.98 -2.10
C LYS A 870 -14.98 -6.63 -0.74
N LEU A 871 -14.05 -7.56 -0.70
CA LEU A 871 -13.49 -8.12 0.53
C LEU A 871 -12.10 -7.49 0.74
N ASN A 872 -11.94 -6.74 1.79
CA ASN A 872 -10.69 -6.13 2.21
C ASN A 872 -10.01 -6.95 3.30
N ALA A 873 -8.67 -6.86 3.36
CA ALA A 873 -7.88 -7.45 4.43
C ALA A 873 -6.74 -6.53 4.85
N TRP A 874 -6.52 -6.42 6.16
CA TRP A 874 -5.46 -5.62 6.77
C TRP A 874 -4.75 -6.39 7.86
N ASN A 875 -3.43 -6.24 7.94
CA ASN A 875 -2.62 -6.67 9.08
C ASN A 875 -2.54 -5.52 10.10
N LEU A 876 -2.95 -5.79 11.33
CA LEU A 876 -3.01 -4.83 12.43
C LEU A 876 -1.73 -4.93 13.27
N ARG A 877 -0.64 -4.37 12.82
CA ARG A 877 0.65 -4.42 13.51
C ARG A 877 0.71 -3.51 14.73
#